data_fa8b2e7062757838c0aeb1662394711e
#
_entry.id   fa8b2e7062757838c0aeb1662394711e
#
_cell.length_a   1.000
_cell.length_b   1.000
_cell.length_c   1.000
_cell.angle_alpha   90.00
_cell.angle_beta   90.00
_cell.angle_gamma   90.00
#
_symmetry.space_group_name_H-M   'P 1'
#
loop_
_entity.id
_entity.type
_entity.pdbx_description
1 polymer ?
#
loop_
_entity_poly.entity_id
_entity_poly.type
_entity_poly.pdbx_seq_one_letter_code
_entity_poly.pdbx_strand_id
1 'polypeptide(L)'
;MPPRKTDPENRAGGTRTVPRMCMEVISLDNEKTVSSALRESWGRLAVPSLFLLGVIYYEELFLKLYCFRTLSPESAVFTFLFTLPVAMLLGLLCGGVSPRRGRILLPACTALVSLWIGTQLVYYHMFKAFLSIFSLTKMAMVVQSFGETAVGNVLASWFPISMMAAPTVLAWSFRARLVPDGPDAGGGRRLRWAAMAAAVQLISMGLVLLCGGGVLSLRYIYYRTATPDLEVQNFGVFTQTQLELKRVLFGIVPDDPDVSQEPAPDMAPPDLEPTLPPPDSPPPESDAFRPEVIPGYHTLPVDFDTLIANEEDEGLKSAHLWFSQRSPTPENLWTGYFEGKNLIWIVAEGFSTLAMDPQRTPTLWKLSHQGFVFDNFYTPLWGVSTSDGEYVTTTGLIPKSGVWSYSLSSDNYMPFSLGNQFRRDGYSTFAFHDYLYNYYDRDRSHPNMGYDYYALGQGLELESGDNFPPSDLEMMEKIVPMFVNKDKFMVYCLTVSGHLTYTLDTNAMSVRHWDAVADLPYSEEVRCYLACQMELELAMESLLSQLEAAGRLKDTVIVLSADHYPYGLTDEQYSELLGHEVDPVFEIFQNTLILWSGDMEGTAVHVDKYCSSLDVMPTLSNLFGLDYDSRLIMGSDILSPADPLVIFANYSFINGVGYYNSITDQFTRWDGGEPDPEEVAAMVAEVQNRVAYSGAILDTDYYRLVLEHAGMAGP
;
A
#
# COMPACT_ATOMS: atom_id res chain seq x y z
N MET A 1 5.35 30.52 -103.61
CA MET A 1 5.48 29.88 -104.95
C MET A 1 6.23 28.56 -104.77
N PRO A 2 5.73 27.48 -105.29
CA PRO A 2 6.23 26.11 -105.23
C PRO A 2 7.27 25.83 -106.30
N PRO A 3 7.72 24.64 -106.66
CA PRO A 3 7.27 23.31 -106.37
C PRO A 3 8.25 22.14 -106.27
N ARG A 4 7.75 20.98 -105.91
CA ARG A 4 7.83 19.64 -106.56
C ARG A 4 8.96 18.68 -106.24
N LYS A 5 8.48 17.52 -105.64
CA LYS A 5 8.43 16.15 -106.27
C LYS A 5 9.73 15.44 -106.30
N THR A 6 9.89 14.18 -105.93
CA THR A 6 9.23 12.94 -106.28
C THR A 6 9.74 11.80 -105.37
N ASP A 7 8.79 10.87 -105.11
CA ASP A 7 9.00 9.46 -104.71
C ASP A 7 9.69 8.70 -105.89
N PRO A 8 10.06 7.40 -105.78
CA PRO A 8 9.72 6.33 -104.81
C PRO A 8 10.82 5.24 -104.55
N GLU A 9 10.40 4.28 -103.66
CA GLU A 9 10.81 2.84 -103.62
C GLU A 9 12.19 2.41 -103.19
N ASN A 10 12.45 1.62 -102.13
CA ASN A 10 12.25 0.21 -102.04
C ASN A 10 12.94 -0.43 -100.83
N ARG A 11 12.18 -1.30 -100.13
CA ARG A 11 12.61 -2.52 -99.41
C ARG A 11 13.96 -2.55 -98.57
N ALA A 12 13.83 -2.84 -97.29
CA ALA A 12 14.18 -4.15 -96.71
C ALA A 12 14.10 -4.15 -95.21
N GLY A 13 13.53 -5.19 -94.71
CA GLY A 13 13.28 -5.41 -93.26
C GLY A 13 14.54 -5.54 -92.44
N GLY A 14 14.46 -5.01 -91.25
CA GLY A 14 15.49 -5.16 -90.21
C GLY A 14 14.81 -5.06 -88.84
N THR A 15 14.38 -6.17 -88.38
CA THR A 15 14.00 -6.36 -86.98
C THR A 15 15.18 -5.96 -86.08
N ARG A 16 15.13 -4.78 -85.47
CA ARG A 16 15.99 -4.43 -84.35
C ARG A 16 15.51 -5.15 -83.14
N THR A 17 16.13 -6.28 -82.82
CA THR A 17 16.13 -6.90 -81.50
C THR A 17 16.77 -5.91 -80.49
N VAL A 18 15.95 -5.29 -79.63
CA VAL A 18 16.42 -4.59 -78.43
C VAL A 18 17.13 -5.64 -77.61
N PRO A 19 18.39 -5.40 -77.15
CA PRO A 19 19.13 -6.39 -76.38
C PRO A 19 18.39 -6.71 -75.11
N ARG A 20 18.07 -7.95 -74.83
CA ARG A 20 17.49 -8.49 -73.60
C ARG A 20 18.24 -8.00 -72.36
N MET A 21 19.53 -7.64 -72.49
CA MET A 21 20.39 -7.12 -71.46
C MET A 21 20.00 -5.75 -70.89
N CYS A 22 19.35 -4.85 -71.66
CA CYS A 22 18.88 -3.56 -71.15
C CYS A 22 17.59 -3.67 -70.37
N MET A 23 16.73 -4.65 -70.64
CA MET A 23 15.51 -4.89 -69.86
C MET A 23 15.84 -5.56 -68.49
N GLU A 24 16.84 -6.46 -68.41
CA GLU A 24 17.26 -7.06 -67.16
C GLU A 24 17.98 -6.06 -66.25
N VAL A 25 18.79 -5.16 -66.78
CA VAL A 25 19.45 -4.10 -65.97
C VAL A 25 18.45 -3.08 -65.41
N ILE A 26 17.46 -2.67 -66.21
CA ILE A 26 16.40 -1.75 -65.74
C ILE A 26 15.47 -2.44 -64.73
N SER A 27 15.21 -3.74 -64.83
CA SER A 27 14.46 -4.53 -63.85
C SER A 27 15.23 -4.72 -62.55
N LEU A 28 16.52 -5.04 -62.62
CA LEU A 28 17.39 -5.23 -61.44
C LEU A 28 17.66 -3.91 -60.69
N ASP A 29 17.81 -2.79 -61.37
CA ASP A 29 17.96 -1.49 -60.76
C ASP A 29 16.62 -1.00 -60.11
N ASN A 30 15.49 -1.28 -60.75
CA ASN A 30 14.17 -0.98 -60.18
C ASN A 30 13.88 -1.84 -58.95
N GLU A 31 14.22 -3.15 -58.93
CA GLU A 31 14.09 -4.04 -57.76
C GLU A 31 14.99 -3.62 -56.62
N LYS A 32 16.25 -3.25 -56.90
CA LYS A 32 17.22 -2.73 -55.93
C LYS A 32 16.74 -1.39 -55.36
N THR A 33 16.21 -0.49 -56.19
CA THR A 33 15.70 0.82 -55.78
C THR A 33 14.42 0.67 -54.94
N VAL A 34 13.51 -0.23 -55.32
CA VAL A 34 12.33 -0.56 -54.54
C VAL A 34 12.66 -1.24 -53.22
N SER A 35 13.66 -2.14 -53.21
CA SER A 35 14.14 -2.80 -51.99
C SER A 35 14.81 -1.80 -51.04
N SER A 36 15.60 -0.85 -51.54
CA SER A 36 16.20 0.20 -50.71
C SER A 36 15.18 1.17 -50.14
N ALA A 37 14.25 1.64 -50.94
CA ALA A 37 13.12 2.48 -50.48
C ALA A 37 12.21 1.79 -49.48
N LEU A 38 12.01 0.48 -49.62
CA LEU A 38 11.29 -0.33 -48.61
C LEU A 38 12.08 -0.41 -47.30
N ARG A 39 13.37 -0.67 -47.32
CA ARG A 39 14.23 -0.68 -46.12
C ARG A 39 14.27 0.67 -45.43
N GLU A 40 14.42 1.76 -46.19
CA GLU A 40 14.43 3.12 -45.63
C GLU A 40 13.08 3.49 -44.97
N SER A 41 11.95 3.11 -45.53
CA SER A 41 10.63 3.42 -45.01
C SER A 41 10.26 2.59 -43.77
N TRP A 42 10.73 1.34 -43.62
CA TRP A 42 10.64 0.58 -42.38
C TRP A 42 11.62 1.10 -41.34
N GLY A 43 12.83 1.53 -41.72
CA GLY A 43 13.81 2.15 -40.86
C GLY A 43 13.28 3.39 -40.13
N ARG A 44 12.41 4.16 -40.79
CA ARG A 44 11.76 5.34 -40.18
C ARG A 44 10.83 5.00 -38.99
N LEU A 45 10.24 3.84 -38.95
CA LEU A 45 9.42 3.36 -37.82
C LEU A 45 10.27 2.59 -36.81
N ALA A 46 11.15 1.72 -37.29
CA ALA A 46 11.94 0.83 -36.45
C ALA A 46 13.01 1.57 -35.62
N VAL A 47 13.73 2.54 -36.20
CA VAL A 47 14.83 3.21 -35.48
C VAL A 47 14.33 3.98 -34.24
N PRO A 48 13.30 4.87 -34.35
CA PRO A 48 12.80 5.54 -33.16
C PRO A 48 12.13 4.57 -32.18
N SER A 49 11.49 3.48 -32.65
CA SER A 49 10.91 2.45 -31.76
C SER A 49 11.99 1.72 -30.97
N LEU A 50 13.09 1.32 -31.60
CA LEU A 50 14.21 0.64 -30.92
C LEU A 50 14.89 1.56 -29.91
N PHE A 51 15.05 2.84 -30.24
CA PHE A 51 15.59 3.82 -29.31
C PHE A 51 14.67 3.96 -28.07
N LEU A 52 13.36 4.17 -28.30
CA LEU A 52 12.38 4.30 -27.22
C LEU A 52 12.26 3.02 -26.39
N LEU A 53 12.37 1.85 -27.02
CA LEU A 53 12.44 0.58 -26.30
C LEU A 53 13.63 0.55 -25.34
N GLY A 54 14.81 0.94 -25.85
CA GLY A 54 16.01 1.00 -25.01
C GLY A 54 15.87 2.00 -23.85
N VAL A 55 15.24 3.15 -24.08
CA VAL A 55 14.99 4.16 -23.06
C VAL A 55 14.02 3.65 -22.01
N ILE A 56 12.82 3.26 -22.41
CA ILE A 56 11.78 2.83 -21.47
C ILE A 56 12.28 1.63 -20.66
N TYR A 57 12.86 0.64 -21.31
CA TYR A 57 13.38 -0.55 -20.63
C TYR A 57 14.52 -0.20 -19.65
N TYR A 58 15.42 0.71 -20.01
CA TYR A 58 16.46 1.20 -19.10
C TYR A 58 15.86 1.89 -17.88
N GLU A 59 14.92 2.80 -18.07
CA GLU A 59 14.30 3.56 -16.99
C GLU A 59 13.44 2.66 -16.07
N GLU A 60 12.70 1.68 -16.62
CA GLU A 60 11.97 0.68 -15.87
C GLU A 60 12.89 -0.20 -15.01
N LEU A 61 14.00 -0.70 -15.57
CA LEU A 61 14.95 -1.49 -14.80
C LEU A 61 15.67 -0.67 -13.73
N PHE A 62 16.02 0.59 -14.04
CA PHE A 62 16.63 1.50 -13.08
C PHE A 62 15.67 1.76 -11.91
N LEU A 63 14.40 2.05 -12.19
CA LEU A 63 13.37 2.25 -11.15
C LEU A 63 13.23 0.99 -10.28
N LYS A 64 13.14 -0.20 -10.87
CA LYS A 64 13.00 -1.45 -10.12
C LYS A 64 14.19 -1.71 -9.19
N LEU A 65 15.41 -1.53 -9.70
CA LEU A 65 16.63 -1.69 -8.89
C LEU A 65 16.70 -0.65 -7.78
N TYR A 66 16.20 0.57 -8.02
CA TYR A 66 16.19 1.63 -7.02
C TYR A 66 15.14 1.39 -5.94
N CYS A 67 13.90 1.00 -6.32
CA CYS A 67 12.79 0.84 -5.39
C CYS A 67 12.84 -0.51 -4.62
N PHE A 68 13.13 -1.61 -5.33
CA PHE A 68 13.03 -2.96 -4.76
C PHE A 68 14.38 -3.61 -4.45
N ARG A 69 15.50 -3.01 -4.88
CA ARG A 69 16.87 -3.54 -4.75
C ARG A 69 17.07 -4.95 -5.32
N THR A 70 16.05 -5.50 -5.96
CA THR A 70 16.07 -6.83 -6.57
C THR A 70 15.50 -6.80 -7.99
N LEU A 71 15.93 -7.74 -8.83
CA LEU A 71 15.41 -7.92 -10.18
C LEU A 71 15.47 -9.40 -10.55
N SER A 72 14.30 -10.04 -10.64
CA SER A 72 14.22 -11.41 -11.12
C SER A 72 14.35 -11.48 -12.66
N PRO A 73 14.89 -12.57 -13.22
CA PRO A 73 14.94 -12.78 -14.66
C PRO A 73 13.55 -12.71 -15.32
N GLU A 74 12.52 -13.23 -14.64
CA GLU A 74 11.14 -13.21 -15.12
C GLU A 74 10.60 -11.78 -15.20
N SER A 75 10.80 -10.99 -14.15
CA SER A 75 10.45 -9.57 -14.12
C SER A 75 11.10 -8.81 -15.27
N ALA A 76 12.41 -9.03 -15.54
CA ALA A 76 13.11 -8.39 -16.64
C ALA A 76 12.51 -8.78 -18.00
N VAL A 77 12.17 -10.06 -18.20
CA VAL A 77 11.57 -10.54 -19.46
C VAL A 77 10.16 -9.97 -19.67
N PHE A 78 9.29 -10.01 -18.68
CA PHE A 78 7.93 -9.48 -18.83
C PHE A 78 7.92 -7.96 -18.96
N THR A 79 8.76 -7.24 -18.24
CA THR A 79 8.95 -5.80 -18.47
C THR A 79 9.34 -5.49 -19.90
N PHE A 80 10.30 -6.24 -20.49
CA PHE A 80 10.68 -6.09 -21.89
C PHE A 80 9.50 -6.34 -22.85
N LEU A 81 8.77 -7.45 -22.63
CA LEU A 81 7.64 -7.84 -23.48
C LEU A 81 6.52 -6.78 -23.49
N PHE A 82 6.20 -6.20 -22.36
CA PHE A 82 5.16 -5.16 -22.25
C PHE A 82 5.67 -3.77 -22.64
N THR A 83 6.94 -3.49 -22.51
CA THR A 83 7.55 -2.23 -22.99
C THR A 83 7.59 -2.16 -24.53
N LEU A 84 7.78 -3.30 -25.21
CA LEU A 84 7.92 -3.36 -26.67
C LEU A 84 6.74 -2.76 -27.43
N PRO A 85 5.45 -3.11 -27.18
CA PRO A 85 4.33 -2.50 -27.86
C PRO A 85 4.20 -0.99 -27.60
N VAL A 86 4.48 -0.53 -26.39
CA VAL A 86 4.50 0.91 -26.05
C VAL A 86 5.55 1.65 -26.88
N ALA A 87 6.78 1.13 -26.93
CA ALA A 87 7.85 1.70 -27.73
C ALA A 87 7.53 1.69 -29.24
N MET A 88 6.86 0.66 -29.75
CA MET A 88 6.41 0.59 -31.14
C MET A 88 5.36 1.67 -31.46
N LEU A 89 4.41 1.92 -30.57
CA LEU A 89 3.37 2.94 -30.77
C LEU A 89 3.95 4.36 -30.68
N LEU A 90 4.82 4.64 -29.71
CA LEU A 90 5.52 5.92 -29.61
C LEU A 90 6.48 6.13 -30.79
N GLY A 91 7.16 5.08 -31.23
CA GLY A 91 8.01 5.12 -32.42
C GLY A 91 7.20 5.36 -33.72
N LEU A 92 6.00 4.80 -33.80
CA LEU A 92 5.05 5.09 -34.90
C LEU A 92 4.63 6.58 -34.88
N LEU A 93 4.37 7.15 -33.73
CA LEU A 93 4.07 8.57 -33.56
C LEU A 93 5.22 9.44 -34.08
N CYS A 94 6.47 9.10 -33.72
CA CYS A 94 7.66 9.84 -34.12
C CYS A 94 8.07 9.62 -35.58
N GLY A 95 8.08 8.38 -36.07
CA GLY A 95 8.51 7.99 -37.39
C GLY A 95 7.44 8.08 -38.47
N GLY A 96 6.16 8.05 -38.08
CA GLY A 96 4.99 8.12 -38.96
C GLY A 96 4.65 9.50 -39.50
N VAL A 97 5.26 10.57 -38.99
CA VAL A 97 5.10 11.96 -39.46
C VAL A 97 6.30 12.42 -40.29
N SER A 98 6.27 13.66 -40.81
CA SER A 98 7.44 14.19 -41.54
C SER A 98 8.72 14.20 -40.68
N PRO A 99 9.92 14.00 -41.23
CA PRO A 99 11.17 13.96 -40.46
C PRO A 99 11.40 15.17 -39.56
N ARG A 100 11.00 16.38 -40.01
CA ARG A 100 11.10 17.61 -39.21
C ARG A 100 10.24 17.54 -37.96
N ARG A 101 9.01 17.04 -38.06
CA ARG A 101 8.09 16.85 -36.90
C ARG A 101 8.54 15.71 -36.01
N GLY A 102 8.95 14.59 -36.61
CA GLY A 102 9.44 13.44 -35.85
C GLY A 102 10.69 13.73 -35.02
N ARG A 103 11.61 14.57 -35.52
CA ARG A 103 12.79 15.04 -34.79
C ARG A 103 12.49 15.97 -33.60
N ILE A 104 11.27 16.52 -33.54
CA ILE A 104 10.76 17.27 -32.39
C ILE A 104 10.00 16.33 -31.46
N LEU A 105 9.15 15.44 -32.03
CA LEU A 105 8.34 14.51 -31.26
C LEU A 105 9.17 13.48 -30.48
N LEU A 106 10.28 12.98 -31.07
CA LEU A 106 11.09 11.96 -30.40
C LEU A 106 11.63 12.43 -29.03
N PRO A 107 12.37 13.55 -28.92
CA PRO A 107 12.81 14.03 -27.62
C PRO A 107 11.64 14.45 -26.71
N ALA A 108 10.53 14.93 -27.26
CA ALA A 108 9.33 15.24 -26.47
C ALA A 108 8.69 13.96 -25.89
N CYS A 109 8.54 12.89 -26.67
CA CYS A 109 8.06 11.60 -26.17
C CYS A 109 9.02 11.00 -25.13
N THR A 110 10.33 11.08 -25.38
CA THR A 110 11.35 10.63 -24.41
C THR A 110 11.22 11.41 -23.11
N ALA A 111 11.10 12.76 -23.18
CA ALA A 111 10.94 13.59 -22.00
C ALA A 111 9.67 13.25 -21.19
N LEU A 112 8.55 12.97 -21.88
CA LEU A 112 7.31 12.57 -21.22
C LEU A 112 7.43 11.19 -20.53
N VAL A 113 8.11 10.24 -21.16
CA VAL A 113 8.42 8.94 -20.57
C VAL A 113 9.27 9.11 -19.32
N SER A 114 10.40 9.83 -19.44
CA SER A 114 11.32 10.10 -18.33
C SER A 114 10.66 10.88 -17.21
N LEU A 115 9.77 11.82 -17.55
CA LEU A 115 8.98 12.55 -16.54
C LEU A 115 8.02 11.63 -15.79
N TRP A 116 7.32 10.74 -16.50
CA TRP A 116 6.37 9.81 -15.86
C TRP A 116 7.08 8.82 -14.93
N ILE A 117 8.12 8.13 -15.42
CA ILE A 117 8.88 7.17 -14.60
C ILE A 117 9.63 7.89 -13.48
N GLY A 118 10.20 9.07 -13.75
CA GLY A 118 10.85 9.90 -12.73
C GLY A 118 9.87 10.38 -11.65
N THR A 119 8.63 10.73 -12.01
CA THR A 119 7.60 11.08 -11.04
C THR A 119 7.27 9.87 -10.15
N GLN A 120 7.13 8.69 -10.71
CA GLN A 120 6.91 7.46 -9.95
C GLN A 120 8.05 7.17 -8.97
N LEU A 121 9.29 7.36 -9.42
CA LEU A 121 10.47 7.16 -8.57
C LEU A 121 10.51 8.14 -7.39
N VAL A 122 10.26 9.43 -7.64
CA VAL A 122 10.22 10.44 -6.56
C VAL A 122 9.04 10.18 -5.63
N TYR A 123 7.88 9.82 -6.16
CA TYR A 123 6.70 9.51 -5.37
C TYR A 123 6.95 8.30 -4.46
N TYR A 124 7.55 7.23 -5.01
CA TYR A 124 7.94 6.05 -4.22
C TYR A 124 8.97 6.40 -3.14
N HIS A 125 9.92 7.28 -3.45
CA HIS A 125 10.88 7.74 -2.46
C HIS A 125 10.21 8.45 -1.28
N MET A 126 9.16 9.25 -1.56
CA MET A 126 8.43 10.02 -0.54
C MET A 126 7.42 9.18 0.26
N PHE A 127 6.69 8.29 -0.41
CA PHE A 127 5.50 7.64 0.15
C PHE A 127 5.61 6.11 0.23
N LYS A 128 6.73 5.53 -0.23
CA LYS A 128 6.95 4.08 -0.34
C LYS A 128 5.82 3.34 -1.08
N ALA A 129 5.10 4.05 -1.93
CA ALA A 129 4.02 3.57 -2.78
C ALA A 129 4.13 4.18 -4.17
N PHE A 130 3.56 3.55 -5.20
CA PHE A 130 3.50 4.13 -6.54
C PHE A 130 2.29 5.04 -6.71
N LEU A 131 2.50 6.16 -7.42
CA LEU A 131 1.43 7.09 -7.75
C LEU A 131 0.40 6.39 -8.64
N SER A 132 -0.82 6.30 -8.17
CA SER A 132 -1.95 5.69 -8.86
C SER A 132 -2.93 6.75 -9.42
N ILE A 133 -3.79 6.35 -10.35
CA ILE A 133 -4.80 7.25 -10.92
C ILE A 133 -5.79 7.70 -9.84
N PHE A 134 -6.14 6.82 -8.90
CA PHE A 134 -7.05 7.20 -7.81
C PHE A 134 -6.42 8.24 -6.86
N SER A 135 -5.10 8.17 -6.64
CA SER A 135 -4.38 9.16 -5.82
C SER A 135 -4.47 10.57 -6.41
N LEU A 136 -4.62 10.69 -7.73
CA LEU A 136 -4.81 11.98 -8.39
C LEU A 136 -6.12 12.67 -7.99
N THR A 137 -7.12 11.95 -7.52
CA THR A 137 -8.41 12.53 -7.08
C THR A 137 -8.26 13.44 -5.87
N LYS A 138 -7.27 13.19 -5.01
CA LYS A 138 -6.94 14.00 -3.82
C LYS A 138 -5.67 14.84 -4.01
N MET A 139 -5.06 14.84 -5.21
CA MET A 139 -3.79 15.54 -5.50
C MET A 139 -3.82 17.03 -5.12
N ALA A 140 -4.95 17.71 -5.34
CA ALA A 140 -5.06 19.12 -4.99
C ALA A 140 -4.87 19.36 -3.48
N MET A 141 -5.43 18.49 -2.65
CA MET A 141 -5.28 18.52 -1.19
C MET A 141 -3.83 18.25 -0.78
N VAL A 142 -3.21 17.21 -1.36
CA VAL A 142 -1.81 16.86 -1.08
C VAL A 142 -0.85 17.99 -1.48
N VAL A 143 -1.03 18.61 -2.65
CA VAL A 143 -0.19 19.74 -3.10
C VAL A 143 -0.39 20.96 -2.22
N GLN A 144 -1.59 21.22 -1.75
CA GLN A 144 -1.85 22.34 -0.85
C GLN A 144 -1.16 22.16 0.51
N SER A 145 -1.15 20.95 1.04
CA SER A 145 -0.57 20.66 2.35
C SER A 145 0.95 20.41 2.30
N PHE A 146 1.46 19.78 1.23
CA PHE A 146 2.84 19.28 1.15
C PHE A 146 3.64 19.79 -0.06
N GLY A 147 3.21 20.89 -0.70
CA GLY A 147 3.87 21.37 -1.92
C GLY A 147 5.34 21.78 -1.71
N GLU A 148 5.70 22.40 -0.61
CA GLU A 148 7.09 22.77 -0.29
C GLU A 148 7.94 21.54 0.00
N THR A 149 7.40 20.59 0.75
CA THR A 149 8.01 19.27 1.01
C THR A 149 8.31 18.51 -0.29
N ALA A 150 7.36 18.50 -1.24
CA ALA A 150 7.55 17.86 -2.54
C ALA A 150 8.71 18.49 -3.33
N VAL A 151 8.86 19.81 -3.30
CA VAL A 151 9.99 20.51 -3.95
C VAL A 151 11.32 20.12 -3.30
N GLY A 152 11.40 20.05 -1.97
CA GLY A 152 12.58 19.60 -1.24
C GLY A 152 13.01 18.19 -1.65
N ASN A 153 12.07 17.25 -1.70
CA ASN A 153 12.33 15.86 -2.10
C ASN A 153 12.74 15.72 -3.58
N VAL A 154 12.17 16.52 -4.48
CA VAL A 154 12.63 16.57 -5.88
C VAL A 154 14.08 17.01 -5.95
N LEU A 155 14.48 18.03 -5.17
CA LEU A 155 15.86 18.49 -5.13
C LEU A 155 16.82 17.46 -4.50
N ALA A 156 16.40 16.78 -3.44
CA ALA A 156 17.15 15.68 -2.83
C ALA A 156 17.35 14.51 -3.79
N SER A 157 16.37 14.23 -4.65
CA SER A 157 16.41 13.18 -5.67
C SER A 157 17.16 13.58 -6.96
N TRP A 158 18.07 14.56 -6.91
CA TRP A 158 18.78 15.08 -8.11
C TRP A 158 19.50 14.00 -8.91
N PHE A 159 20.12 13.01 -8.24
CA PHE A 159 20.88 11.95 -8.91
C PHE A 159 19.96 11.01 -9.73
N PRO A 160 18.95 10.34 -9.15
CA PRO A 160 18.05 9.52 -9.95
C PRO A 160 17.29 10.32 -11.01
N ILE A 161 16.90 11.58 -10.75
CA ILE A 161 16.28 12.46 -11.75
C ILE A 161 17.25 12.72 -12.92
N SER A 162 18.54 12.95 -12.65
CA SER A 162 19.54 13.14 -13.70
C SER A 162 19.73 11.89 -14.57
N MET A 163 19.69 10.70 -13.96
CA MET A 163 19.73 9.43 -14.69
C MET A 163 18.51 9.26 -15.60
N MET A 164 17.31 9.62 -15.13
CA MET A 164 16.07 9.61 -15.93
C MET A 164 16.06 10.69 -17.04
N ALA A 165 16.70 11.85 -16.83
CA ALA A 165 16.77 12.91 -17.83
C ALA A 165 17.81 12.64 -18.95
N ALA A 166 18.83 11.82 -18.70
CA ALA A 166 19.91 11.54 -19.63
C ALA A 166 19.45 11.04 -21.01
N PRO A 167 18.48 10.08 -21.12
CA PRO A 167 17.95 9.64 -22.41
C PRO A 167 17.31 10.76 -23.23
N THR A 168 16.67 11.74 -22.60
CA THR A 168 16.09 12.91 -23.28
C THR A 168 17.16 13.78 -23.92
N VAL A 169 18.30 13.99 -23.24
CA VAL A 169 19.46 14.71 -23.80
C VAL A 169 20.05 13.94 -24.99
N LEU A 170 20.14 12.62 -24.90
CA LEU A 170 20.59 11.76 -26.01
C LEU A 170 19.60 11.83 -27.20
N ALA A 171 18.30 11.76 -26.96
CA ALA A 171 17.29 11.89 -27.99
C ALA A 171 17.40 13.22 -28.73
N TRP A 172 17.59 14.32 -28.01
CA TRP A 172 17.77 15.64 -28.58
C TRP A 172 19.03 15.74 -29.40
N SER A 173 20.18 15.26 -28.89
CA SER A 173 21.51 15.33 -29.53
C SER A 173 21.56 14.50 -30.82
N PHE A 174 20.97 13.32 -30.81
CA PHE A 174 21.00 12.38 -31.94
C PHE A 174 19.73 12.33 -32.76
N ARG A 175 18.77 13.26 -32.58
CA ARG A 175 17.45 13.26 -33.24
C ARG A 175 17.49 13.08 -34.77
N ALA A 176 18.52 13.63 -35.44
CA ALA A 176 18.66 13.50 -36.89
C ALA A 176 19.03 12.08 -37.33
N ARG A 177 19.77 11.33 -36.48
CA ARG A 177 20.12 9.92 -36.75
C ARG A 177 19.01 8.99 -36.35
N LEU A 178 18.31 9.32 -35.26
CA LEU A 178 17.20 8.51 -34.67
C LEU A 178 15.91 8.65 -35.48
N VAL A 179 15.71 9.79 -36.16
CA VAL A 179 14.60 9.98 -37.13
C VAL A 179 15.23 10.32 -38.50
N PRO A 180 15.60 9.29 -39.29
CA PRO A 180 16.27 9.48 -40.56
C PRO A 180 15.35 10.14 -41.61
N ASP A 181 15.97 10.82 -42.57
CA ASP A 181 15.28 11.25 -43.79
C ASP A 181 14.90 10.03 -44.62
N GLY A 182 13.79 10.09 -45.33
CA GLY A 182 13.31 9.00 -46.17
C GLY A 182 11.87 9.17 -46.59
N PRO A 183 11.37 8.35 -47.51
CA PRO A 183 10.01 8.41 -47.98
C PRO A 183 9.00 8.14 -46.83
N ASP A 184 7.82 8.72 -46.91
CA ASP A 184 6.76 8.49 -45.93
C ASP A 184 6.40 6.99 -45.84
N ALA A 185 6.18 6.54 -44.61
CA ALA A 185 5.81 5.14 -44.36
C ALA A 185 4.48 4.72 -45.01
N GLY A 186 3.67 5.68 -45.45
CA GLY A 186 2.36 5.40 -46.03
C GLY A 186 1.35 4.77 -45.07
N GLY A 187 0.04 5.02 -45.25
CA GLY A 187 -0.99 4.56 -44.32
C GLY A 187 -1.00 3.04 -44.06
N GLY A 188 -0.84 2.25 -45.11
CA GLY A 188 -0.87 0.78 -44.98
C GLY A 188 0.30 0.20 -44.15
N ARG A 189 1.47 0.84 -44.15
CA ARG A 189 2.61 0.40 -43.31
C ARG A 189 2.45 0.84 -41.87
N ARG A 190 1.94 2.05 -41.65
CA ARG A 190 1.59 2.51 -40.29
C ARG A 190 0.58 1.60 -39.64
N LEU A 191 -0.47 1.20 -40.39
CA LEU A 191 -1.48 0.26 -39.90
C LEU A 191 -0.86 -1.11 -39.57
N ARG A 192 0.01 -1.65 -40.43
CA ARG A 192 0.70 -2.92 -40.15
C ARG A 192 1.60 -2.81 -38.92
N TRP A 193 2.30 -1.69 -38.72
CA TRP A 193 3.14 -1.46 -37.54
C TRP A 193 2.28 -1.41 -36.27
N ALA A 194 1.17 -0.68 -36.27
CA ALA A 194 0.22 -0.66 -35.17
C ALA A 194 -0.40 -2.05 -34.89
N ALA A 195 -0.73 -2.78 -35.96
CA ALA A 195 -1.23 -4.16 -35.82
C ALA A 195 -0.18 -5.11 -35.24
N MET A 196 1.10 -4.94 -35.58
CA MET A 196 2.19 -5.69 -34.97
C MET A 196 2.36 -5.34 -33.49
N ALA A 197 2.27 -4.06 -33.10
CA ALA A 197 2.29 -3.65 -31.71
C ALA A 197 1.12 -4.29 -30.92
N ALA A 198 -0.09 -4.25 -31.47
CA ALA A 198 -1.25 -4.91 -30.87
C ALA A 198 -1.06 -6.44 -30.76
N ALA A 199 -0.49 -7.08 -31.79
CA ALA A 199 -0.21 -8.51 -31.75
C ALA A 199 0.82 -8.87 -30.68
N VAL A 200 1.88 -8.07 -30.51
CA VAL A 200 2.87 -8.26 -29.43
C VAL A 200 2.19 -8.11 -28.07
N GLN A 201 1.33 -7.09 -27.88
CA GLN A 201 0.60 -6.92 -26.63
C GLN A 201 -0.27 -8.15 -26.31
N LEU A 202 -1.01 -8.66 -27.28
CA LEU A 202 -1.85 -9.86 -27.10
C LEU A 202 -1.02 -11.11 -26.82
N ILE A 203 0.14 -11.25 -27.48
CA ILE A 203 1.07 -12.36 -27.21
C ILE A 203 1.63 -12.25 -25.79
N SER A 204 2.04 -11.05 -25.36
CA SER A 204 2.52 -10.83 -23.98
C SER A 204 1.46 -11.20 -22.94
N MET A 205 0.21 -10.76 -23.15
CA MET A 205 -0.93 -11.14 -22.29
C MET A 205 -1.17 -12.66 -22.32
N GLY A 206 -1.09 -13.31 -23.51
CA GLY A 206 -1.22 -14.74 -23.65
C GLY A 206 -0.11 -15.54 -22.96
N LEU A 207 1.12 -15.02 -22.95
CA LEU A 207 2.23 -15.63 -22.22
C LEU A 207 2.00 -15.58 -20.72
N VAL A 208 1.49 -14.45 -20.18
CA VAL A 208 1.11 -14.35 -18.76
C VAL A 208 0.06 -15.40 -18.39
N LEU A 209 -0.94 -15.66 -19.25
CA LEU A 209 -1.94 -16.71 -19.02
C LEU A 209 -1.34 -18.12 -18.93
N LEU A 210 -0.18 -18.34 -19.56
CA LEU A 210 0.53 -19.63 -19.53
C LEU A 210 1.49 -19.75 -18.34
N CYS A 211 1.79 -18.65 -17.65
CA CYS A 211 2.66 -18.64 -16.49
C CYS A 211 1.89 -19.04 -15.24
N GLY A 212 1.84 -20.34 -14.98
CA GLY A 212 1.47 -20.92 -13.70
C GLY A 212 0.04 -20.70 -13.22
N GLY A 213 -0.43 -21.57 -12.35
CA GLY A 213 -1.69 -21.47 -11.60
C GLY A 213 -1.46 -21.34 -10.09
N GLY A 214 -0.24 -21.00 -9.66
CA GLY A 214 0.08 -20.81 -8.25
C GLY A 214 -0.51 -19.54 -7.68
N VAL A 215 -0.53 -19.46 -6.39
CA VAL A 215 -1.10 -18.40 -5.58
C VAL A 215 -0.41 -17.10 -5.93
N LEU A 216 0.05 -16.21 -5.83
CA LEU A 216 0.74 -15.02 -6.36
C LEU A 216 1.45 -15.20 -7.72
N SER A 217 0.91 -16.05 -8.60
CA SER A 217 1.47 -16.23 -9.93
C SER A 217 1.41 -14.95 -10.76
N LEU A 218 2.27 -14.82 -11.78
CA LEU A 218 2.22 -13.70 -12.73
C LEU A 218 0.82 -13.51 -13.34
N ARG A 219 0.09 -14.62 -13.54
CA ARG A 219 -1.30 -14.60 -14.00
C ARG A 219 -2.21 -13.94 -12.97
N TYR A 220 -2.09 -14.29 -11.70
CA TYR A 220 -2.88 -13.69 -10.62
C TYR A 220 -2.58 -12.19 -10.52
N ILE A 221 -1.31 -11.80 -10.45
CA ILE A 221 -0.86 -10.40 -10.34
C ILE A 221 -1.37 -9.56 -11.53
N TYR A 222 -1.39 -10.10 -12.75
CA TYR A 222 -1.82 -9.34 -13.93
C TYR A 222 -3.33 -9.18 -14.06
N TYR A 223 -4.11 -10.21 -13.64
CA TYR A 223 -5.55 -10.26 -13.92
C TYR A 223 -6.44 -10.05 -12.70
N ARG A 224 -5.95 -10.26 -11.50
CA ARG A 224 -6.75 -10.31 -10.28
C ARG A 224 -6.37 -9.27 -9.24
N THR A 225 -5.10 -9.05 -8.98
CA THR A 225 -4.68 -8.08 -7.95
C THR A 225 -4.66 -6.64 -8.46
N ALA A 226 -4.73 -5.67 -7.54
CA ALA A 226 -4.49 -4.25 -7.78
C ALA A 226 -3.35 -3.71 -6.92
N THR A 227 -2.39 -4.54 -6.58
CA THR A 227 -1.22 -4.16 -5.78
C THR A 227 -0.16 -3.51 -6.68
N PRO A 228 -0.01 -2.18 -6.67
CA PRO A 228 0.90 -1.47 -7.57
C PRO A 228 2.34 -1.97 -7.48
N ASP A 229 2.81 -2.30 -6.27
CA ASP A 229 4.18 -2.78 -6.03
C ASP A 229 4.45 -4.10 -6.77
N LEU A 230 3.56 -5.09 -6.66
CA LEU A 230 3.69 -6.37 -7.36
C LEU A 230 3.55 -6.19 -8.88
N GLU A 231 2.64 -5.31 -9.34
CA GLU A 231 2.47 -5.02 -10.77
C GLU A 231 3.70 -4.35 -11.36
N VAL A 232 4.25 -3.32 -10.69
CA VAL A 232 5.48 -2.64 -11.13
C VAL A 232 6.65 -3.59 -11.07
N GLN A 233 6.80 -4.34 -9.98
CA GLN A 233 7.89 -5.28 -9.80
C GLN A 233 7.92 -6.34 -10.91
N ASN A 234 6.78 -6.87 -11.32
CA ASN A 234 6.72 -7.94 -12.31
C ASN A 234 6.63 -7.43 -13.74
N PHE A 235 5.88 -6.36 -14.01
CA PHE A 235 5.54 -5.93 -15.37
C PHE A 235 6.02 -4.51 -15.73
N GLY A 236 6.39 -3.69 -14.76
CA GLY A 236 6.82 -2.29 -14.93
C GLY A 236 5.70 -1.27 -14.81
N VAL A 237 6.09 0.00 -14.66
CA VAL A 237 5.21 1.16 -14.42
C VAL A 237 4.19 1.36 -15.55
N PHE A 238 4.61 1.23 -16.81
CA PHE A 238 3.68 1.40 -17.94
C PHE A 238 2.58 0.34 -17.94
N THR A 239 2.90 -0.88 -17.55
CA THR A 239 1.91 -1.97 -17.46
C THR A 239 0.96 -1.72 -16.28
N GLN A 240 1.49 -1.38 -15.11
CA GLN A 240 0.70 -1.00 -13.94
C GLN A 240 -0.30 0.14 -14.29
N THR A 241 0.18 1.22 -14.92
CA THR A 241 -0.68 2.33 -15.36
C THR A 241 -1.76 1.87 -16.36
N GLN A 242 -1.44 0.94 -17.28
CA GLN A 242 -2.42 0.35 -18.20
C GLN A 242 -3.47 -0.47 -17.47
N LEU A 243 -3.06 -1.28 -16.49
CA LEU A 243 -3.97 -2.12 -15.72
C LEU A 243 -4.93 -1.26 -14.89
N GLU A 244 -4.41 -0.24 -14.23
CA GLU A 244 -5.21 0.70 -13.46
C GLU A 244 -6.19 1.48 -14.34
N LEU A 245 -5.72 2.01 -15.48
CA LEU A 245 -6.60 2.69 -16.44
C LEU A 245 -7.70 1.77 -16.97
N LYS A 246 -7.39 0.51 -17.22
CA LYS A 246 -8.36 -0.51 -17.62
C LYS A 246 -9.41 -0.72 -16.52
N ARG A 247 -9.00 -0.82 -15.26
CA ARG A 247 -9.91 -0.96 -14.11
C ARG A 247 -10.86 0.24 -14.01
N VAL A 248 -10.32 1.45 -14.07
CA VAL A 248 -11.11 2.69 -14.00
C VAL A 248 -12.09 2.81 -15.18
N LEU A 249 -11.65 2.51 -16.42
CA LEU A 249 -12.51 2.67 -17.61
C LEU A 249 -13.60 1.61 -17.73
N PHE A 250 -13.35 0.39 -17.26
CA PHE A 250 -14.27 -0.73 -17.43
C PHE A 250 -14.97 -1.17 -16.14
N GLY A 251 -14.72 -0.46 -15.02
CA GLY A 251 -15.31 -0.78 -13.71
C GLY A 251 -14.91 -2.18 -13.22
N ILE A 252 -13.67 -2.62 -13.53
CA ILE A 252 -13.18 -3.92 -13.07
C ILE A 252 -12.77 -3.77 -11.62
N VAL A 253 -13.43 -4.51 -10.75
CA VAL A 253 -13.10 -4.60 -9.34
C VAL A 253 -11.91 -5.57 -9.20
N PRO A 254 -10.76 -5.10 -8.72
CA PRO A 254 -9.63 -5.99 -8.41
C PRO A 254 -9.89 -6.76 -7.11
N ASP A 255 -9.16 -7.83 -6.93
CA ASP A 255 -9.22 -8.68 -5.73
C ASP A 255 -10.61 -9.27 -5.44
N ASP A 256 -11.43 -9.43 -6.50
CA ASP A 256 -12.68 -10.18 -6.41
C ASP A 256 -12.36 -11.63 -5.99
N PRO A 257 -12.97 -12.16 -4.90
CA PRO A 257 -12.68 -13.51 -4.43
C PRO A 257 -12.80 -14.52 -5.56
N ASP A 258 -11.80 -15.37 -5.73
CA ASP A 258 -11.90 -16.44 -6.73
C ASP A 258 -12.84 -17.53 -6.23
N VAL A 259 -14.10 -17.45 -6.62
CA VAL A 259 -15.16 -18.41 -6.29
C VAL A 259 -14.77 -19.87 -6.58
N SER A 260 -13.71 -20.09 -7.36
CA SER A 260 -13.22 -21.42 -7.73
C SER A 260 -12.21 -22.01 -6.74
N GLN A 261 -11.71 -21.25 -5.77
CA GLN A 261 -10.82 -21.77 -4.74
C GLN A 261 -11.64 -22.38 -3.61
N GLU A 262 -11.52 -23.69 -3.42
CA GLU A 262 -11.99 -24.31 -2.18
C GLU A 262 -11.23 -23.63 -1.02
N PRO A 263 -11.93 -23.28 0.08
CA PRO A 263 -11.26 -22.75 1.27
C PRO A 263 -10.11 -23.66 1.68
N ALA A 264 -8.99 -23.07 2.07
CA ALA A 264 -7.91 -23.85 2.65
C ALA A 264 -8.49 -24.66 3.83
N PRO A 265 -8.14 -25.94 3.99
CA PRO A 265 -8.61 -26.71 5.13
C PRO A 265 -8.18 -25.97 6.39
N ASP A 266 -9.15 -25.52 7.17
CA ASP A 266 -8.92 -24.91 8.46
C ASP A 266 -8.03 -25.85 9.27
N MET A 267 -6.89 -25.34 9.74
CA MET A 267 -6.07 -26.12 10.66
C MET A 267 -6.94 -26.31 11.90
N ALA A 268 -7.28 -27.55 12.19
CA ALA A 268 -8.15 -27.89 13.31
C ALA A 268 -7.69 -27.13 14.55
N PRO A 269 -8.62 -26.54 15.34
CA PRO A 269 -8.23 -25.86 16.56
C PRO A 269 -7.37 -26.81 17.37
N PRO A 270 -6.18 -26.37 17.85
CA PRO A 270 -5.35 -27.20 18.68
C PRO A 270 -6.18 -27.68 19.86
N ASP A 271 -6.07 -28.97 20.22
CA ASP A 271 -6.69 -29.48 21.44
C ASP A 271 -6.23 -28.57 22.60
N LEU A 272 -7.15 -27.73 23.07
CA LEU A 272 -6.86 -26.71 24.08
C LEU A 272 -6.54 -27.38 25.40
N GLU A 273 -5.25 -27.71 25.62
CA GLU A 273 -4.77 -27.82 27.00
C GLU A 273 -4.75 -26.41 27.59
N PRO A 274 -5.31 -26.18 28.81
CA PRO A 274 -5.27 -24.87 29.42
C PRO A 274 -3.82 -24.45 29.62
N THR A 275 -3.37 -23.40 28.89
CA THR A 275 -2.05 -22.82 29.08
C THR A 275 -1.98 -22.22 30.46
N LEU A 276 -1.24 -22.87 31.35
CA LEU A 276 -0.86 -22.29 32.64
C LEU A 276 -0.05 -21.01 32.37
N PRO A 277 -0.27 -19.94 33.15
CA PRO A 277 0.57 -18.75 33.08
C PRO A 277 2.05 -19.16 33.28
N PRO A 278 3.01 -18.45 32.64
CA PRO A 278 4.42 -18.73 32.82
C PRO A 278 4.78 -18.69 34.32
N PRO A 279 5.72 -19.56 34.78
CA PRO A 279 5.96 -19.82 36.22
C PRO A 279 6.44 -18.61 37.03
N ASP A 280 6.74 -17.47 36.42
CA ASP A 280 7.25 -16.27 37.09
C ASP A 280 6.23 -15.10 37.15
N SER A 281 4.98 -15.30 36.75
CA SER A 281 3.95 -14.28 36.96
C SER A 281 3.44 -14.35 38.40
N PRO A 282 3.40 -13.23 39.18
CA PRO A 282 2.81 -13.26 40.52
C PRO A 282 1.33 -13.65 40.40
N PRO A 283 0.84 -14.61 41.19
CA PRO A 283 -0.56 -14.96 41.17
C PRO A 283 -1.40 -13.76 41.61
N PRO A 284 -2.56 -13.49 40.98
CA PRO A 284 -3.47 -12.48 41.50
C PRO A 284 -3.85 -12.86 42.92
N GLU A 285 -3.60 -11.96 43.89
CA GLU A 285 -3.98 -12.12 45.29
C GLU A 285 -5.53 -12.11 45.44
N SER A 286 -6.17 -13.25 45.18
CA SER A 286 -7.41 -13.60 45.84
C SER A 286 -7.72 -15.10 45.63
N ASP A 287 -7.73 -15.86 46.72
CA ASP A 287 -8.32 -17.21 46.85
C ASP A 287 -9.86 -17.18 46.66
N ALA A 288 -10.33 -16.61 45.59
CA ALA A 288 -11.71 -16.80 45.16
C ALA A 288 -11.72 -17.94 44.15
N PHE A 289 -12.30 -19.08 44.52
CA PHE A 289 -12.63 -20.21 43.67
C PHE A 289 -13.22 -19.70 42.34
N ARG A 290 -12.37 -19.65 41.29
CA ARG A 290 -12.85 -19.41 39.94
C ARG A 290 -13.35 -20.77 39.44
N PRO A 291 -14.62 -20.90 39.05
CA PRO A 291 -15.09 -22.10 38.37
C PRO A 291 -14.26 -22.25 37.06
N GLU A 292 -13.98 -23.50 36.72
CA GLU A 292 -13.40 -23.86 35.43
C GLU A 292 -14.34 -23.34 34.33
N VAL A 293 -14.04 -22.17 33.76
CA VAL A 293 -14.83 -21.55 32.70
C VAL A 293 -14.41 -22.29 31.44
N ILE A 294 -15.32 -23.04 30.84
CA ILE A 294 -15.16 -23.50 29.46
C ILE A 294 -15.20 -22.21 28.60
N PRO A 295 -14.11 -21.82 27.91
CA PRO A 295 -14.10 -20.59 27.14
C PRO A 295 -15.23 -20.61 26.10
N GLY A 296 -16.01 -19.52 26.02
CA GLY A 296 -16.88 -19.25 24.90
C GLY A 296 -16.08 -18.90 23.65
N TYR A 297 -16.78 -18.51 22.61
CA TYR A 297 -16.16 -17.98 21.39
C TYR A 297 -16.72 -16.61 21.08
N HIS A 298 -15.91 -15.72 20.52
CA HIS A 298 -16.37 -14.43 20.02
C HIS A 298 -17.16 -14.61 18.74
N THR A 299 -18.45 -14.94 18.88
CA THR A 299 -19.37 -15.14 17.76
C THR A 299 -20.72 -14.47 18.04
N LEU A 300 -21.37 -14.03 16.99
CA LEU A 300 -22.74 -13.58 16.98
C LEU A 300 -23.66 -14.67 16.36
N PRO A 301 -24.96 -14.68 16.65
CA PRO A 301 -25.88 -15.68 16.14
C PRO A 301 -26.26 -15.46 14.66
N VAL A 302 -25.26 -15.45 13.79
CA VAL A 302 -25.43 -15.32 12.34
C VAL A 302 -25.78 -16.67 11.74
N ASP A 303 -26.92 -16.77 11.06
CA ASP A 303 -27.36 -17.97 10.35
C ASP A 303 -26.79 -17.98 8.90
N PHE A 304 -25.52 -18.37 8.79
CA PHE A 304 -24.87 -18.48 7.49
C PHE A 304 -25.51 -19.52 6.56
N ASP A 305 -26.08 -20.60 7.10
CA ASP A 305 -26.74 -21.63 6.28
C ASP A 305 -27.93 -21.05 5.53
N THR A 306 -28.74 -20.24 6.20
CA THR A 306 -29.87 -19.53 5.59
C THR A 306 -29.40 -18.49 4.59
N LEU A 307 -28.34 -17.73 4.89
CA LEU A 307 -27.73 -16.75 3.99
C LEU A 307 -27.25 -17.43 2.70
N ILE A 308 -26.44 -18.48 2.80
CA ILE A 308 -25.91 -19.25 1.65
C ILE A 308 -27.04 -19.83 0.78
N ALA A 309 -28.07 -20.37 1.42
CA ALA A 309 -29.19 -21.02 0.72
C ALA A 309 -30.04 -20.04 -0.11
N ASN A 310 -30.16 -18.78 0.35
CA ASN A 310 -31.03 -17.77 -0.24
C ASN A 310 -30.29 -16.76 -1.12
N GLU A 311 -28.95 -16.73 -1.12
CA GLU A 311 -28.15 -15.77 -1.87
C GLU A 311 -28.08 -16.16 -3.35
N GLU A 312 -28.44 -15.22 -4.21
CA GLU A 312 -28.41 -15.37 -5.69
C GLU A 312 -27.10 -14.81 -6.31
N ASP A 313 -26.44 -13.88 -5.62
CA ASP A 313 -25.16 -13.33 -6.05
C ASP A 313 -24.03 -14.30 -5.66
N GLU A 314 -23.30 -14.82 -6.66
CA GLU A 314 -22.26 -15.82 -6.45
C GLU A 314 -21.07 -15.26 -5.62
N GLY A 315 -20.77 -13.96 -5.72
CA GLY A 315 -19.72 -13.30 -4.94
C GLY A 315 -20.10 -13.23 -3.46
N LEU A 316 -21.32 -12.75 -3.15
CA LEU A 316 -21.83 -12.72 -1.78
C LEU A 316 -21.99 -14.13 -1.19
N LYS A 317 -22.46 -15.09 -1.98
CA LYS A 317 -22.55 -16.48 -1.56
C LYS A 317 -21.19 -17.09 -1.20
N SER A 318 -20.16 -16.78 -2.00
CA SER A 318 -18.79 -17.18 -1.69
C SER A 318 -18.30 -16.53 -0.40
N ALA A 319 -18.63 -15.25 -0.16
CA ALA A 319 -18.30 -14.56 1.09
C ALA A 319 -18.99 -15.24 2.29
N HIS A 320 -20.29 -15.52 2.20
CA HIS A 320 -21.00 -16.23 3.26
C HIS A 320 -20.37 -17.58 3.57
N LEU A 321 -20.00 -18.34 2.53
CA LEU A 321 -19.36 -19.64 2.68
C LEU A 321 -18.00 -19.51 3.37
N TRP A 322 -17.14 -18.57 2.92
CA TRP A 322 -15.82 -18.36 3.51
C TRP A 322 -15.92 -17.95 4.99
N PHE A 323 -16.76 -16.95 5.32
CA PHE A 323 -16.95 -16.51 6.71
C PHE A 323 -17.53 -17.60 7.61
N SER A 324 -18.44 -18.45 7.09
CA SER A 324 -19.02 -19.56 7.85
C SER A 324 -18.01 -20.65 8.23
N GLN A 325 -16.94 -20.80 7.44
CA GLN A 325 -15.91 -21.81 7.63
C GLN A 325 -14.74 -21.33 8.49
N ARG A 326 -14.64 -20.03 8.77
CA ARG A 326 -13.59 -19.52 9.64
C ARG A 326 -13.79 -19.97 11.08
N SER A 327 -12.72 -20.46 11.70
CA SER A 327 -12.69 -20.77 13.12
C SER A 327 -12.84 -19.49 13.94
N PRO A 328 -13.84 -19.41 14.84
CA PRO A 328 -13.98 -18.26 15.70
C PRO A 328 -12.87 -18.22 16.77
N THR A 329 -12.44 -17.03 17.14
CA THR A 329 -11.48 -16.83 18.22
C THR A 329 -12.09 -17.20 19.57
N PRO A 330 -11.48 -18.08 20.37
CA PRO A 330 -12.00 -18.42 21.69
C PRO A 330 -11.77 -17.26 22.68
N GLU A 331 -12.69 -17.13 23.63
CA GLU A 331 -12.47 -16.36 24.84
C GLU A 331 -11.27 -16.92 25.61
N ASN A 332 -10.62 -16.09 26.43
CA ASN A 332 -9.44 -16.47 27.19
C ASN A 332 -9.44 -15.86 28.60
N LEU A 333 -8.36 -16.06 29.36
CA LEU A 333 -8.24 -15.57 30.74
C LEU A 333 -8.31 -14.04 30.87
N TRP A 334 -8.12 -13.32 29.78
CA TRP A 334 -8.11 -11.86 29.72
C TRP A 334 -9.44 -11.28 29.21
N THR A 335 -10.41 -12.11 28.80
CA THR A 335 -11.73 -11.66 28.37
C THR A 335 -12.39 -10.85 29.48
N GLY A 336 -12.76 -9.60 29.17
CA GLY A 336 -13.37 -8.69 30.14
C GLY A 336 -12.42 -8.16 31.23
N TYR A 337 -11.08 -8.33 31.09
CA TYR A 337 -10.12 -7.89 32.13
C TYR A 337 -10.21 -6.38 32.41
N PHE A 338 -10.55 -5.58 31.40
CA PHE A 338 -10.77 -4.14 31.52
C PHE A 338 -12.26 -3.73 31.47
N GLU A 339 -13.17 -4.66 31.64
CA GLU A 339 -14.60 -4.34 31.64
C GLU A 339 -14.93 -3.21 32.64
N GLY A 340 -15.65 -2.20 32.16
CA GLY A 340 -16.02 -1.02 32.95
C GLY A 340 -14.99 0.07 33.08
N LYS A 341 -13.72 -0.13 32.67
CA LYS A 341 -12.70 0.92 32.64
C LYS A 341 -12.92 1.87 31.44
N ASN A 342 -12.32 3.05 31.52
CA ASN A 342 -12.21 3.97 30.41
C ASN A 342 -11.10 3.53 29.47
N LEU A 343 -11.20 3.96 28.19
CA LEU A 343 -10.17 3.75 27.20
C LEU A 343 -9.72 5.07 26.59
N ILE A 344 -8.42 5.30 26.52
CA ILE A 344 -7.80 6.32 25.66
C ILE A 344 -6.87 5.60 24.69
N TRP A 345 -7.19 5.68 23.42
CA TRP A 345 -6.44 5.05 22.36
C TRP A 345 -5.81 6.11 21.44
N ILE A 346 -4.48 6.12 21.42
CA ILE A 346 -3.67 7.05 20.63
C ILE A 346 -3.11 6.28 19.44
N VAL A 347 -3.38 6.78 18.24
CA VAL A 347 -2.70 6.38 17.01
C VAL A 347 -1.66 7.46 16.71
N ALA A 348 -0.39 7.09 16.89
CA ALA A 348 0.72 8.04 16.88
C ALA A 348 1.37 8.09 15.48
N GLU A 349 1.34 9.28 14.87
CA GLU A 349 1.91 9.56 13.55
C GLU A 349 3.40 9.24 13.50
N GLY A 350 3.79 8.32 12.59
CA GLY A 350 5.18 7.98 12.31
C GLY A 350 5.97 7.48 13.52
N PHE A 351 5.32 6.92 14.53
CA PHE A 351 5.97 6.47 15.76
C PHE A 351 6.75 5.16 15.55
N SER A 352 7.91 5.06 16.18
CA SER A 352 8.72 3.85 16.22
C SER A 352 9.34 3.66 17.61
N THR A 353 9.52 2.39 17.99
CA THR A 353 10.28 2.01 19.19
C THR A 353 11.67 2.66 19.28
N LEU A 354 12.26 2.97 18.11
CA LEU A 354 13.59 3.59 18.01
C LEU A 354 13.65 5.03 18.54
N ALA A 355 12.49 5.67 18.75
CA ALA A 355 12.40 6.98 19.39
C ALA A 355 12.32 6.90 20.93
N MET A 356 12.18 5.71 21.50
CA MET A 356 12.07 5.54 22.95
C MET A 356 13.45 5.48 23.61
N ASP A 357 13.67 6.38 24.56
CA ASP A 357 14.91 6.49 25.34
C ASP A 357 14.58 6.72 26.81
N PRO A 358 15.16 5.96 27.77
CA PRO A 358 14.81 6.07 29.19
C PRO A 358 15.14 7.43 29.83
N GLN A 359 15.93 8.27 29.15
CA GLN A 359 16.33 9.60 29.67
C GLN A 359 15.60 10.72 28.96
N ARG A 360 15.29 10.57 27.64
CA ARG A 360 14.67 11.60 26.79
C ARG A 360 13.17 11.42 26.65
N THR A 361 12.70 10.17 26.59
CA THR A 361 11.27 9.84 26.49
C THR A 361 10.82 8.89 27.62
N PRO A 362 11.01 9.29 28.91
CA PRO A 362 10.81 8.41 30.06
C PRO A 362 9.37 7.92 30.20
N THR A 363 8.38 8.70 29.78
CA THR A 363 6.96 8.30 29.85
C THR A 363 6.66 7.20 28.84
N LEU A 364 7.03 7.37 27.57
CA LEU A 364 6.89 6.36 26.54
C LEU A 364 7.68 5.11 26.89
N TRP A 365 8.91 5.27 27.38
CA TRP A 365 9.74 4.16 27.85
C TRP A 365 9.05 3.38 28.98
N LYS A 366 8.54 4.07 30.01
CA LYS A 366 7.83 3.45 31.13
C LYS A 366 6.60 2.66 30.61
N LEU A 367 5.78 3.28 29.78
CA LEU A 367 4.53 2.67 29.32
C LEU A 367 4.76 1.45 28.42
N SER A 368 5.83 1.45 27.61
CA SER A 368 6.19 0.31 26.74
C SER A 368 6.83 -0.87 27.47
N HIS A 369 7.33 -0.67 28.72
CA HIS A 369 7.96 -1.70 29.52
C HIS A 369 7.09 -2.15 30.72
N GLN A 370 5.87 -1.67 30.79
CA GLN A 370 4.89 -2.02 31.81
C GLN A 370 3.53 -2.28 31.17
N GLY A 371 2.60 -2.92 31.91
CA GLY A 371 1.35 -3.37 31.33
C GLY A 371 1.54 -4.62 30.47
N PHE A 372 0.88 -4.68 29.32
CA PHE A 372 1.13 -5.71 28.32
C PHE A 372 2.28 -5.26 27.42
N VAL A 373 3.34 -6.07 27.33
CA VAL A 373 4.55 -5.81 26.54
C VAL A 373 4.57 -6.79 25.37
N PHE A 374 4.39 -6.27 24.17
CA PHE A 374 4.31 -7.08 22.95
C PHE A 374 5.67 -7.13 22.27
N ASP A 375 6.36 -8.27 22.38
CA ASP A 375 7.75 -8.41 21.93
C ASP A 375 7.87 -8.49 20.38
N ASN A 376 6.80 -8.87 19.68
CA ASN A 376 6.77 -9.08 18.23
C ASN A 376 5.57 -8.37 17.55
N PHE A 377 5.43 -7.07 17.82
CA PHE A 377 4.38 -6.25 17.20
C PHE A 377 4.88 -5.58 15.92
N TYR A 378 4.05 -5.57 14.88
CA TYR A 378 4.35 -4.97 13.58
C TYR A 378 3.31 -3.93 13.19
N THR A 379 3.79 -2.87 12.53
CA THR A 379 2.93 -1.82 11.93
C THR A 379 3.18 -1.76 10.43
N PRO A 380 2.54 -2.62 9.62
CA PRO A 380 2.69 -2.61 8.18
C PRO A 380 2.25 -1.28 7.57
N LEU A 381 2.99 -0.81 6.56
CA LEU A 381 2.59 0.36 5.78
C LEU A 381 1.61 -0.05 4.68
N TRP A 382 0.48 0.64 4.59
CA TRP A 382 -0.55 0.43 3.58
C TRP A 382 -0.55 1.54 2.52
N GLY A 383 -1.34 1.37 1.45
CA GLY A 383 -1.29 2.21 0.26
C GLY A 383 -1.56 3.69 0.47
N VAL A 384 -2.36 4.05 1.48
CA VAL A 384 -2.70 5.44 1.84
C VAL A 384 -2.15 5.80 3.23
N SER A 385 -0.98 5.27 3.57
CA SER A 385 -0.25 5.57 4.82
C SER A 385 -1.16 5.77 6.05
N THR A 386 -1.20 6.96 6.66
CA THR A 386 -1.98 7.27 7.87
C THR A 386 -3.46 6.85 7.77
N SER A 387 -4.15 7.18 6.66
CA SER A 387 -5.58 6.84 6.52
C SER A 387 -5.85 5.34 6.52
N ASP A 388 -4.99 4.56 5.88
CA ASP A 388 -5.10 3.10 5.87
C ASP A 388 -4.63 2.49 7.21
N GLY A 389 -3.61 3.09 7.86
CA GLY A 389 -3.20 2.72 9.21
C GLY A 389 -4.32 2.90 10.23
N GLU A 390 -5.05 4.02 10.17
CA GLU A 390 -6.26 4.24 10.97
C GLU A 390 -7.34 3.18 10.65
N TYR A 391 -7.59 2.90 9.35
CA TYR A 391 -8.59 1.91 8.94
C TYR A 391 -8.29 0.53 9.52
N VAL A 392 -7.05 0.07 9.39
CA VAL A 392 -6.61 -1.24 9.91
C VAL A 392 -6.83 -1.36 11.40
N THR A 393 -6.30 -0.39 12.16
CA THR A 393 -6.37 -0.43 13.62
C THR A 393 -7.78 -0.28 14.17
N THR A 394 -8.61 0.59 13.55
CA THR A 394 -9.94 0.91 14.08
C THR A 394 -11.02 -0.09 13.68
N THR A 395 -10.81 -0.84 12.61
CA THR A 395 -11.81 -1.77 12.06
C THR A 395 -11.42 -3.25 12.13
N GLY A 396 -10.13 -3.56 12.27
CA GLY A 396 -9.61 -4.92 12.13
C GLY A 396 -9.76 -5.47 10.71
N LEU A 397 -9.86 -4.60 9.70
CA LEU A 397 -9.98 -4.93 8.28
C LEU A 397 -8.74 -4.49 7.50
N ILE A 398 -8.46 -5.19 6.40
CA ILE A 398 -7.36 -4.87 5.49
C ILE A 398 -7.84 -3.83 4.47
N PRO A 399 -7.11 -2.72 4.26
CA PRO A 399 -7.49 -1.70 3.29
C PRO A 399 -7.53 -2.26 1.87
N LYS A 400 -8.54 -1.87 1.10
CA LYS A 400 -8.65 -2.25 -0.30
C LYS A 400 -7.74 -1.40 -1.16
N SER A 401 -6.93 -2.04 -1.99
CA SER A 401 -6.05 -1.34 -2.93
C SER A 401 -6.82 -0.49 -3.94
N GLY A 402 -6.30 0.71 -4.24
CA GLY A 402 -6.87 1.59 -5.27
C GLY A 402 -8.13 2.35 -4.87
N VAL A 403 -8.46 2.40 -3.58
CA VAL A 403 -9.57 3.18 -3.03
C VAL A 403 -9.18 3.83 -1.70
N TRP A 404 -9.95 4.81 -1.27
CA TRP A 404 -9.84 5.44 0.05
C TRP A 404 -10.70 4.66 1.05
N SER A 405 -10.17 3.54 1.58
CA SER A 405 -10.97 2.57 2.36
C SER A 405 -11.67 3.19 3.55
N TYR A 406 -10.97 4.06 4.30
CA TYR A 406 -11.56 4.71 5.46
C TYR A 406 -12.67 5.72 5.07
N SER A 407 -12.45 6.49 4.00
CA SER A 407 -13.47 7.41 3.47
C SER A 407 -14.71 6.67 2.94
N LEU A 408 -14.51 5.54 2.22
CA LEU A 408 -15.63 4.72 1.71
C LEU A 408 -16.42 4.06 2.85
N SER A 409 -15.77 3.61 3.91
CA SER A 409 -16.44 2.99 5.06
C SER A 409 -17.40 3.94 5.78
N SER A 410 -17.31 5.27 5.51
CA SER A 410 -18.23 6.25 6.07
C SER A 410 -19.70 6.08 5.65
N ASP A 411 -19.95 5.34 4.58
CA ASP A 411 -21.29 5.05 4.07
C ASP A 411 -21.79 3.63 4.47
N ASN A 412 -20.92 2.82 5.09
CA ASN A 412 -21.20 1.45 5.48
C ASN A 412 -21.61 1.34 6.96
N TYR A 413 -22.31 0.28 7.29
CA TYR A 413 -22.56 -0.10 8.68
C TYR A 413 -21.30 -0.72 9.30
N MET A 414 -20.71 -0.08 10.31
CA MET A 414 -19.43 -0.48 10.92
C MET A 414 -19.61 -0.83 12.41
N PRO A 415 -20.33 -1.91 12.75
CA PRO A 415 -20.74 -2.22 14.13
C PRO A 415 -19.58 -2.61 15.03
N PHE A 416 -18.46 -3.09 14.46
CA PHE A 416 -17.33 -3.59 15.22
C PHE A 416 -16.25 -2.54 15.46
N SER A 417 -16.36 -1.31 14.90
CA SER A 417 -15.49 -0.22 15.32
C SER A 417 -15.63 0.04 16.83
N LEU A 418 -14.52 0.30 17.52
CA LEU A 418 -14.54 0.46 18.98
C LEU A 418 -15.47 1.59 19.42
N GLY A 419 -15.52 2.71 18.68
CA GLY A 419 -16.47 3.78 19.00
C GLY A 419 -17.92 3.33 19.02
N ASN A 420 -18.34 2.52 18.03
CA ASN A 420 -19.70 1.96 17.98
C ASN A 420 -19.93 0.91 19.08
N GLN A 421 -18.94 0.05 19.36
CA GLN A 421 -19.04 -0.94 20.42
C GLN A 421 -19.20 -0.26 21.80
N PHE A 422 -18.30 0.66 22.16
CA PHE A 422 -18.34 1.39 23.43
C PHE A 422 -19.60 2.28 23.57
N ARG A 423 -20.07 2.87 22.45
CA ARG A 423 -21.31 3.66 22.47
C ARG A 423 -22.52 2.79 22.77
N ARG A 424 -22.59 1.57 22.26
CA ARG A 424 -23.64 0.60 22.63
C ARG A 424 -23.62 0.26 24.14
N ASP A 425 -22.43 0.23 24.75
CA ASP A 425 -22.24 -0.02 26.17
C ASP A 425 -22.42 1.23 27.04
N GLY A 426 -22.92 2.33 26.48
CA GLY A 426 -23.26 3.55 27.17
C GLY A 426 -22.11 4.49 27.52
N TYR A 427 -20.94 4.31 26.88
CA TYR A 427 -19.81 5.24 26.99
C TYR A 427 -20.07 6.52 26.21
N SER A 428 -19.50 7.64 26.67
CA SER A 428 -19.27 8.82 25.84
C SER A 428 -18.05 8.58 24.98
N THR A 429 -18.20 8.60 23.65
CA THR A 429 -17.16 8.24 22.70
C THR A 429 -16.70 9.46 21.93
N PHE A 430 -15.39 9.76 21.96
CA PHE A 430 -14.80 10.93 21.34
C PHE A 430 -13.69 10.53 20.38
N ALA A 431 -13.54 11.30 19.29
CA ALA A 431 -12.35 11.25 18.45
C ALA A 431 -11.76 12.64 18.31
N PHE A 432 -10.43 12.75 18.42
CA PHE A 432 -9.69 13.99 18.33
C PHE A 432 -8.55 13.89 17.32
N HIS A 433 -8.33 15.00 16.60
CA HIS A 433 -7.22 15.13 15.66
C HIS A 433 -6.73 16.57 15.62
N ASP A 434 -5.45 16.80 15.74
CA ASP A 434 -4.83 18.11 15.79
C ASP A 434 -4.52 18.71 14.41
N TYR A 435 -5.06 18.14 13.33
CA TYR A 435 -5.02 18.70 11.99
C TYR A 435 -6.42 18.94 11.43
N LEU A 436 -6.52 19.32 10.13
CA LEU A 436 -7.78 19.73 9.49
C LEU A 436 -8.86 18.64 9.58
N TYR A 437 -10.02 19.03 10.06
CA TYR A 437 -11.14 18.13 10.35
C TYR A 437 -11.61 17.28 9.15
N ASN A 438 -11.54 17.86 7.94
CA ASN A 438 -12.01 17.23 6.71
C ASN A 438 -10.90 16.54 5.89
N TYR A 439 -9.68 16.48 6.42
CA TYR A 439 -8.59 15.79 5.74
C TYR A 439 -8.89 14.28 5.72
N TYR A 440 -8.83 13.66 4.55
CA TYR A 440 -9.25 12.27 4.28
C TYR A 440 -10.73 11.97 4.63
N ASP A 441 -11.63 12.98 4.61
CA ASP A 441 -13.06 12.85 4.92
C ASP A 441 -13.33 12.32 6.36
N ARG A 442 -12.44 12.65 7.33
CA ARG A 442 -12.59 12.22 8.73
C ARG A 442 -13.84 12.77 9.40
N ASP A 443 -14.34 13.91 8.95
CA ASP A 443 -15.61 14.49 9.35
C ASP A 443 -16.84 13.62 9.00
N ARG A 444 -16.66 12.62 8.13
CA ARG A 444 -17.67 11.61 7.79
C ARG A 444 -17.37 10.25 8.42
N SER A 445 -16.13 9.78 8.32
CA SER A 445 -15.75 8.44 8.77
C SER A 445 -15.79 8.32 10.30
N HIS A 446 -15.26 9.28 11.07
CA HIS A 446 -15.22 9.19 12.52
C HIS A 446 -16.62 9.20 13.17
N PRO A 447 -17.56 10.08 12.78
CA PRO A 447 -18.94 9.98 13.26
C PRO A 447 -19.60 8.64 12.92
N ASN A 448 -19.33 8.07 11.74
CA ASN A 448 -19.86 6.75 11.34
C ASN A 448 -19.25 5.61 12.19
N MET A 449 -18.01 5.76 12.63
CA MET A 449 -17.36 4.82 13.57
C MET A 449 -17.82 4.97 15.01
N GLY A 450 -18.78 5.88 15.28
CA GLY A 450 -19.42 6.04 16.60
C GLY A 450 -18.80 7.13 17.48
N TYR A 451 -18.03 8.06 16.93
CA TYR A 451 -17.39 9.12 17.72
C TYR A 451 -18.06 10.48 17.59
N ASP A 452 -18.06 11.24 18.67
CA ASP A 452 -18.18 12.70 18.61
C ASP A 452 -16.82 13.25 18.20
N TYR A 453 -16.71 13.72 16.96
CA TYR A 453 -15.42 14.07 16.34
C TYR A 453 -15.09 15.55 16.46
N TYR A 454 -13.89 15.85 16.92
CA TYR A 454 -13.33 17.20 17.09
C TYR A 454 -11.94 17.27 16.46
N ALA A 455 -11.71 18.29 15.64
CA ALA A 455 -10.42 18.50 15.02
C ALA A 455 -10.22 19.99 14.70
N LEU A 456 -9.05 20.36 14.20
CA LEU A 456 -8.73 21.74 13.83
C LEU A 456 -9.75 22.26 12.81
N GLY A 457 -10.44 23.34 13.17
CA GLY A 457 -11.56 23.92 12.40
C GLY A 457 -12.93 23.28 12.67
N GLN A 458 -13.01 22.28 13.54
CA GLN A 458 -14.27 21.67 14.00
C GLN A 458 -14.25 21.41 15.51
N GLY A 459 -14.37 22.48 16.28
CA GLY A 459 -14.51 22.42 17.74
C GLY A 459 -13.20 22.18 18.50
N LEU A 460 -12.07 22.11 17.83
CA LEU A 460 -10.72 22.14 18.40
C LEU A 460 -9.95 23.31 17.77
N GLU A 461 -9.44 24.21 18.61
CA GLU A 461 -8.64 25.36 18.21
C GLU A 461 -7.26 25.25 18.88
N LEU A 462 -6.19 25.25 18.07
CA LEU A 462 -4.81 25.12 18.51
C LEU A 462 -4.04 26.39 18.12
N GLU A 463 -3.24 26.92 19.05
CA GLU A 463 -2.32 28.05 18.77
C GLU A 463 -1.21 27.61 17.81
N SER A 464 -0.81 26.35 17.88
CA SER A 464 0.15 25.72 16.97
C SER A 464 -0.43 25.37 15.59
N GLY A 465 -1.75 25.49 15.39
CA GLY A 465 -2.44 25.03 14.18
C GLY A 465 -2.03 25.71 12.87
N ASP A 466 -1.39 26.89 12.95
CA ASP A 466 -0.83 27.59 11.78
C ASP A 466 0.57 27.05 11.39
N ASN A 467 1.18 26.21 12.22
CA ASN A 467 2.49 25.58 11.99
C ASN A 467 2.32 24.11 11.63
N PHE A 468 3.23 23.57 10.83
CA PHE A 468 3.18 22.14 10.49
C PHE A 468 4.47 21.44 10.92
N PRO A 469 4.37 20.27 11.60
CA PRO A 469 3.16 19.74 12.23
C PRO A 469 2.72 20.55 13.46
N PRO A 470 1.42 20.55 13.82
CA PRO A 470 0.93 21.13 15.06
C PRO A 470 1.37 20.32 16.30
N SER A 471 0.96 20.77 17.48
CA SER A 471 1.45 20.27 18.78
C SER A 471 0.49 19.24 19.38
N ASP A 472 0.93 18.00 19.51
CA ASP A 472 0.20 16.94 20.24
C ASP A 472 0.06 17.30 21.73
N LEU A 473 1.07 17.94 22.34
CA LEU A 473 0.98 18.41 23.72
C LEU A 473 -0.18 19.42 23.89
N GLU A 474 -0.26 20.39 23.02
CA GLU A 474 -1.36 21.39 23.08
C GLU A 474 -2.72 20.69 22.86
N MET A 475 -2.79 19.72 21.96
CA MET A 475 -4.01 18.92 21.78
C MET A 475 -4.39 18.26 23.11
N MET A 476 -3.50 17.50 23.76
CA MET A 476 -3.78 16.80 25.02
C MET A 476 -4.20 17.74 26.13
N GLU A 477 -3.59 18.94 26.25
CA GLU A 477 -3.97 19.93 27.25
C GLU A 477 -5.41 20.43 27.05
N LYS A 478 -5.86 20.57 25.80
CA LYS A 478 -7.20 21.08 25.45
C LYS A 478 -8.28 20.02 25.49
N ILE A 479 -7.99 18.77 25.08
CA ILE A 479 -9.02 17.74 24.96
C ILE A 479 -9.32 17.03 26.28
N VAL A 480 -8.33 16.79 27.16
CA VAL A 480 -8.55 16.05 28.41
C VAL A 480 -9.68 16.66 29.25
N PRO A 481 -9.80 17.99 29.44
CA PRO A 481 -10.93 18.60 30.15
C PRO A 481 -12.31 18.34 29.53
N MET A 482 -12.38 17.97 28.23
CA MET A 482 -13.66 17.72 27.54
C MET A 482 -14.29 16.39 27.94
N PHE A 483 -13.47 15.40 28.31
CA PHE A 483 -13.96 14.03 28.58
C PHE A 483 -13.68 13.51 30.00
N VAL A 484 -12.65 13.98 30.68
CA VAL A 484 -12.15 13.40 31.95
C VAL A 484 -13.20 13.30 33.06
N ASN A 485 -14.19 14.20 33.03
CA ASN A 485 -15.29 14.26 33.98
C ASN A 485 -16.54 13.47 33.54
N LYS A 486 -16.51 12.77 32.42
CA LYS A 486 -17.60 11.87 32.01
C LYS A 486 -17.57 10.64 32.90
N ASP A 487 -18.76 10.03 33.09
CA ASP A 487 -18.91 8.83 33.92
C ASP A 487 -18.06 7.69 33.35
N LYS A 488 -18.31 7.34 32.09
CA LYS A 488 -17.50 6.44 31.28
C LYS A 488 -17.14 7.10 29.95
N PHE A 489 -15.89 6.97 29.51
CA PHE A 489 -15.45 7.51 28.24
C PHE A 489 -14.54 6.55 27.48
N MET A 490 -14.67 6.60 26.17
CA MET A 490 -13.71 6.07 25.20
C MET A 490 -13.24 7.20 24.30
N VAL A 491 -11.94 7.38 24.20
CA VAL A 491 -11.31 8.46 23.45
C VAL A 491 -10.36 7.85 22.42
N TYR A 492 -10.50 8.25 21.18
CA TYR A 492 -9.57 8.01 20.09
C TYR A 492 -8.81 9.31 19.79
N CYS A 493 -7.49 9.25 19.68
CA CYS A 493 -6.66 10.39 19.29
C CYS A 493 -5.76 9.98 18.14
N LEU A 494 -5.79 10.74 17.04
CA LEU A 494 -4.78 10.67 16.00
C LEU A 494 -3.85 11.88 16.15
N THR A 495 -2.56 11.64 16.36
CA THR A 495 -1.56 12.70 16.51
C THR A 495 -0.92 13.08 15.17
N VAL A 496 -0.18 14.19 15.13
CA VAL A 496 0.48 14.70 13.89
C VAL A 496 1.92 15.16 14.13
N SER A 497 2.34 15.37 15.36
CA SER A 497 3.67 15.95 15.65
C SER A 497 4.84 15.13 15.07
N GLY A 498 4.67 13.82 14.91
CA GLY A 498 5.62 12.90 14.29
C GLY A 498 5.73 12.95 12.78
N HIS A 499 4.95 13.83 12.10
CA HIS A 499 4.86 13.85 10.64
C HIS A 499 6.15 14.33 9.94
N LEU A 500 6.46 13.70 8.79
CA LEU A 500 7.55 14.13 7.90
C LEU A 500 7.22 15.52 7.27
N THR A 501 8.22 16.29 6.77
CA THR A 501 9.63 15.94 6.58
C THR A 501 10.44 16.31 7.81
N TYR A 502 11.46 15.51 8.10
CA TYR A 502 12.30 15.73 9.28
C TYR A 502 13.43 16.71 8.96
N THR A 503 13.16 18.01 9.04
CA THR A 503 14.10 19.10 8.72
C THR A 503 13.92 20.29 9.66
N LEU A 504 14.97 21.08 9.85
CA LEU A 504 14.89 22.35 10.58
C LEU A 504 14.25 23.49 9.76
N ASP A 505 14.08 23.30 8.45
CA ASP A 505 13.55 24.36 7.58
C ASP A 505 12.02 24.44 7.62
N THR A 506 11.33 23.30 7.69
CA THR A 506 9.87 23.23 7.49
C THR A 506 9.11 22.50 8.60
N ASN A 507 9.78 21.78 9.50
CA ASN A 507 9.13 21.03 10.55
C ASN A 507 9.16 21.76 11.89
N ALA A 508 8.00 22.20 12.34
CA ALA A 508 7.88 23.00 13.55
C ALA A 508 8.31 22.26 14.83
N MET A 509 8.05 20.94 14.91
CA MET A 509 8.41 20.14 16.08
C MET A 509 9.90 19.81 16.09
N SER A 510 10.50 19.58 14.92
CA SER A 510 11.96 19.44 14.81
C SER A 510 12.69 20.71 15.31
N VAL A 511 12.19 21.90 14.93
CA VAL A 511 12.75 23.17 15.41
C VAL A 511 12.54 23.36 16.92
N ARG A 512 11.31 23.08 17.41
CA ARG A 512 10.93 23.28 18.81
C ARG A 512 11.81 22.49 19.78
N HIS A 513 12.10 21.23 19.45
CA HIS A 513 12.78 20.30 20.35
C HIS A 513 14.22 19.98 19.93
N TRP A 514 14.80 20.75 19.00
CA TRP A 514 16.15 20.55 18.50
C TRP A 514 17.21 20.45 19.61
N ASP A 515 17.13 21.31 20.62
CA ASP A 515 18.14 21.37 21.70
C ASP A 515 18.18 20.05 22.52
N ALA A 516 17.09 19.28 22.55
CA ALA A 516 17.05 18.01 23.28
C ALA A 516 17.78 16.86 22.56
N VAL A 517 18.06 17.02 21.27
CA VAL A 517 18.63 15.96 20.39
C VAL A 517 19.89 16.39 19.65
N ALA A 518 20.27 17.66 19.71
CA ALA A 518 21.37 18.25 18.94
C ALA A 518 22.74 17.58 19.20
N ASP A 519 22.94 16.99 20.39
CA ASP A 519 24.16 16.31 20.81
C ASP A 519 24.23 14.84 20.38
N LEU A 520 23.16 14.28 19.81
CA LEU A 520 23.11 12.89 19.40
C LEU A 520 24.00 12.61 18.18
N PRO A 521 24.63 11.44 18.10
CA PRO A 521 25.61 11.11 17.05
C PRO A 521 24.95 10.62 15.75
N TYR A 522 23.81 11.23 15.36
CA TYR A 522 23.02 10.84 14.20
C TYR A 522 23.02 11.97 13.15
N SER A 523 22.56 11.64 11.93
CA SER A 523 22.30 12.62 10.87
C SER A 523 21.29 13.68 11.31
N GLU A 524 21.22 14.81 10.61
CA GLU A 524 20.30 15.90 10.96
C GLU A 524 18.84 15.44 10.89
N GLU A 525 18.48 14.70 9.86
CA GLU A 525 17.14 14.19 9.63
C GLU A 525 16.69 13.22 10.74
N VAL A 526 17.59 12.33 11.17
CA VAL A 526 17.32 11.41 12.28
C VAL A 526 17.11 12.18 13.59
N ARG A 527 17.94 13.18 13.87
CA ARG A 527 17.75 14.04 15.05
C ARG A 527 16.45 14.84 14.96
N CYS A 528 16.10 15.34 13.78
CA CYS A 528 14.82 16.01 13.55
C CYS A 528 13.62 15.09 13.80
N TYR A 529 13.70 13.82 13.38
CA TYR A 529 12.71 12.80 13.71
C TYR A 529 12.56 12.60 15.22
N LEU A 530 13.69 12.40 15.91
CA LEU A 530 13.68 12.23 17.37
C LEU A 530 13.14 13.48 18.09
N ALA A 531 13.42 14.66 17.58
CA ALA A 531 12.86 15.91 18.10
C ALA A 531 11.32 15.95 17.96
N CYS A 532 10.77 15.48 16.85
CA CYS A 532 9.32 15.38 16.68
C CYS A 532 8.70 14.44 17.74
N GLN A 533 9.33 13.34 18.05
CA GLN A 533 8.85 12.37 19.04
C GLN A 533 8.96 12.86 20.50
N MET A 534 9.77 13.89 20.76
CA MET A 534 9.77 14.60 22.06
C MET A 534 8.44 15.33 22.32
N GLU A 535 7.74 15.79 21.30
CA GLU A 535 6.41 16.40 21.47
C GLU A 535 5.38 15.33 21.91
N LEU A 536 5.41 14.15 21.33
CA LEU A 536 4.57 13.02 21.74
C LEU A 536 4.88 12.60 23.21
N GLU A 537 6.15 12.56 23.60
CA GLU A 537 6.55 12.29 25.02
C GLU A 537 5.87 13.27 25.96
N LEU A 538 5.97 14.59 25.68
CA LEU A 538 5.37 15.65 26.50
C LEU A 538 3.83 15.57 26.50
N ALA A 539 3.24 15.22 25.39
CA ALA A 539 1.80 14.98 25.26
C ALA A 539 1.34 13.84 26.18
N MET A 540 2.11 12.74 26.20
CA MET A 540 1.82 11.58 27.06
C MET A 540 2.05 11.88 28.54
N GLU A 541 3.10 12.62 28.89
CA GLU A 541 3.34 13.10 30.27
C GLU A 541 2.18 13.97 30.76
N SER A 542 1.75 14.92 29.93
CA SER A 542 0.61 15.81 30.21
C SER A 542 -0.70 15.01 30.40
N LEU A 543 -0.97 14.04 29.52
CA LEU A 543 -2.15 13.18 29.60
C LEU A 543 -2.18 12.42 30.94
N LEU A 544 -1.10 11.72 31.29
CA LEU A 544 -1.04 10.95 32.54
C LEU A 544 -1.19 11.85 33.77
N SER A 545 -0.52 13.00 33.78
CA SER A 545 -0.60 13.99 34.85
C SER A 545 -2.01 14.52 35.07
N GLN A 546 -2.74 14.83 33.98
CA GLN A 546 -4.13 15.30 34.04
C GLN A 546 -5.09 14.19 34.52
N LEU A 547 -4.88 12.94 34.07
CA LEU A 547 -5.68 11.78 34.53
C LEU A 547 -5.43 11.51 36.03
N GLU A 548 -4.19 11.61 36.50
CA GLU A 548 -3.85 11.47 37.91
C GLU A 548 -4.49 12.55 38.75
N ALA A 549 -4.37 13.83 38.32
CA ALA A 549 -5.00 14.95 39.00
C ALA A 549 -6.52 14.83 39.10
N ALA A 550 -7.17 14.21 38.10
CA ALA A 550 -8.59 13.94 38.09
C ALA A 550 -8.97 12.66 38.88
N GLY A 551 -7.99 11.87 39.37
CA GLY A 551 -8.21 10.60 40.02
C GLY A 551 -8.71 9.49 39.10
N ARG A 552 -8.46 9.60 37.80
CA ARG A 552 -8.97 8.66 36.77
C ARG A 552 -7.88 7.73 36.21
N LEU A 553 -6.60 7.89 36.62
CA LEU A 553 -5.48 7.16 36.03
C LEU A 553 -5.61 5.63 36.16
N LYS A 554 -6.09 5.14 37.32
CA LYS A 554 -6.27 3.70 37.56
C LYS A 554 -7.48 3.11 36.86
N ASP A 555 -8.47 3.95 36.57
CA ASP A 555 -9.73 3.53 35.90
C ASP A 555 -9.64 3.69 34.38
N THR A 556 -8.46 4.02 33.86
CA THR A 556 -8.27 4.30 32.43
C THR A 556 -7.18 3.40 31.86
N VAL A 557 -7.48 2.76 30.75
CA VAL A 557 -6.52 2.02 29.93
C VAL A 557 -5.98 2.96 28.87
N ILE A 558 -4.66 3.01 28.76
CA ILE A 558 -3.91 3.77 27.75
C ILE A 558 -3.42 2.79 26.70
N VAL A 559 -3.80 3.03 25.45
CA VAL A 559 -3.30 2.29 24.29
C VAL A 559 -2.61 3.27 23.36
N LEU A 560 -1.41 2.92 22.87
CA LEU A 560 -0.70 3.66 21.85
C LEU A 560 -0.16 2.68 20.83
N SER A 561 -0.54 2.88 19.58
CA SER A 561 0.01 2.20 18.40
C SER A 561 0.42 3.25 17.36
N ALA A 562 1.39 2.95 16.50
CA ALA A 562 1.66 3.80 15.35
C ALA A 562 0.62 3.58 14.24
N ASP A 563 0.41 4.60 13.41
CA ASP A 563 -0.31 4.47 12.14
C ASP A 563 0.57 3.76 11.09
N HIS A 564 1.86 4.05 11.08
CA HIS A 564 2.92 3.45 10.25
C HIS A 564 4.29 3.75 10.83
N TYR A 565 5.34 3.11 10.29
CA TYR A 565 6.72 3.46 10.62
C TYR A 565 7.11 4.83 10.01
N PRO A 566 8.19 5.51 10.49
CA PRO A 566 8.60 6.83 9.99
C PRO A 566 9.25 6.74 8.60
N TYR A 567 8.47 6.47 7.56
CA TYR A 567 8.94 6.29 6.18
C TYR A 567 9.51 7.58 5.54
N GLY A 568 9.45 8.70 6.25
CA GLY A 568 10.20 9.91 5.91
C GLY A 568 11.71 9.80 6.11
N LEU A 569 12.19 8.80 6.86
CA LEU A 569 13.59 8.41 6.95
C LEU A 569 13.95 7.45 5.81
N THR A 570 15.18 7.58 5.29
CA THR A 570 15.71 6.56 4.36
C THR A 570 16.09 5.29 5.12
N ASP A 571 16.29 4.17 4.41
CA ASP A 571 16.71 2.92 5.02
C ASP A 571 18.09 3.07 5.71
N GLU A 572 18.99 3.91 5.17
CA GLU A 572 20.27 4.22 5.77
C GLU A 572 20.11 5.00 7.07
N GLN A 573 19.20 5.98 7.12
CA GLN A 573 18.88 6.77 8.32
C GLN A 573 18.18 5.93 9.38
N TYR A 574 17.28 5.03 8.95
CA TYR A 574 16.66 4.06 9.86
C TYR A 574 17.72 3.11 10.46
N SER A 575 18.66 2.66 9.63
CA SER A 575 19.80 1.83 10.05
C SER A 575 20.74 2.54 11.03
N GLU A 576 20.86 3.88 10.98
CA GLU A 576 21.59 4.64 12.01
C GLU A 576 21.00 4.45 13.41
N LEU A 577 19.65 4.44 13.51
CA LEU A 577 18.95 4.22 14.78
C LEU A 577 19.06 2.77 15.26
N LEU A 578 18.98 1.80 14.35
CA LEU A 578 19.13 0.37 14.66
C LEU A 578 20.56 -0.01 15.04
N GLY A 579 21.56 0.68 14.49
CA GLY A 579 22.97 0.32 14.61
C GLY A 579 23.42 -0.83 13.71
N HIS A 580 22.57 -1.26 12.78
CA HIS A 580 22.86 -2.25 11.73
C HIS A 580 22.01 -1.94 10.49
N GLU A 581 22.32 -2.60 9.36
CA GLU A 581 21.52 -2.46 8.12
C GLU A 581 20.13 -3.07 8.33
N VAL A 582 19.09 -2.25 8.13
CA VAL A 582 17.69 -2.66 8.31
C VAL A 582 17.26 -3.66 7.23
N ASP A 583 16.51 -4.70 7.59
CA ASP A 583 15.73 -5.47 6.62
C ASP A 583 14.50 -4.65 6.18
N PRO A 584 14.44 -4.22 4.91
CA PRO A 584 13.35 -3.38 4.42
C PRO A 584 12.04 -4.14 4.18
N VAL A 585 12.01 -5.46 4.35
CA VAL A 585 10.84 -6.31 4.08
C VAL A 585 10.02 -6.56 5.34
N PHE A 586 10.68 -6.79 6.46
CA PHE A 586 10.01 -7.15 7.72
C PHE A 586 10.44 -6.28 8.89
N GLU A 587 11.74 -6.16 9.18
CA GLU A 587 12.25 -5.48 10.37
C GLU A 587 11.86 -4.00 10.41
N ILE A 588 11.82 -3.33 9.25
CA ILE A 588 11.45 -1.90 9.17
C ILE A 588 10.03 -1.62 9.71
N PHE A 589 9.15 -2.63 9.72
CA PHE A 589 7.79 -2.53 10.24
C PHE A 589 7.66 -2.99 11.70
N GLN A 590 8.75 -3.49 12.32
CA GLN A 590 8.71 -3.88 13.71
C GLN A 590 8.55 -2.65 14.61
N ASN A 591 7.59 -2.72 15.54
CA ASN A 591 7.21 -1.60 16.37
C ASN A 591 6.76 -2.10 17.76
N THR A 592 6.06 -1.28 18.53
CA THR A 592 5.44 -1.67 19.80
C THR A 592 3.98 -1.28 19.84
N LEU A 593 3.20 -2.04 20.60
CA LEU A 593 1.89 -1.67 21.09
C LEU A 593 2.01 -1.41 22.59
N ILE A 594 1.71 -0.18 23.02
CA ILE A 594 1.56 0.15 24.43
C ILE A 594 0.12 -0.19 24.84
N LEU A 595 -0.03 -1.00 25.87
CA LEU A 595 -1.32 -1.33 26.49
C LEU A 595 -1.13 -1.35 28.00
N TRP A 596 -1.51 -0.26 28.65
CA TRP A 596 -1.20 0.00 30.06
C TRP A 596 -2.39 0.62 30.80
N SER A 597 -2.46 0.41 32.09
CA SER A 597 -3.38 1.08 33.00
C SER A 597 -2.68 1.42 34.31
N GLY A 598 -3.11 2.47 35.00
CA GLY A 598 -2.44 2.93 36.23
C GLY A 598 -2.44 1.91 37.38
N ASP A 599 -3.27 0.88 37.36
CA ASP A 599 -3.23 -0.25 38.28
C ASP A 599 -2.24 -1.34 37.91
N MET A 600 -1.68 -1.27 36.70
CA MET A 600 -0.57 -2.15 36.23
C MET A 600 0.81 -1.51 36.43
N GLU A 601 0.91 -0.38 37.14
CA GLU A 601 2.20 0.27 37.37
C GLU A 601 3.19 -0.66 38.06
N GLY A 602 4.40 -0.80 37.48
CA GLY A 602 5.45 -1.70 37.97
C GLY A 602 5.23 -3.18 37.60
N THR A 603 4.22 -3.51 36.81
CA THR A 603 3.94 -4.88 36.33
C THR A 603 4.14 -4.96 34.83
N ALA A 604 4.74 -6.06 34.34
CA ALA A 604 4.88 -6.36 32.92
C ALA A 604 4.33 -7.75 32.60
N VAL A 605 3.49 -7.85 31.60
CA VAL A 605 2.97 -9.11 31.04
C VAL A 605 3.52 -9.24 29.62
N HIS A 606 4.54 -10.07 29.44
CA HIS A 606 5.16 -10.27 28.13
C HIS A 606 4.32 -11.15 27.24
N VAL A 607 4.20 -10.73 25.99
CA VAL A 607 3.46 -11.42 24.92
C VAL A 607 4.43 -11.58 23.73
N ASP A 608 4.92 -12.78 23.53
CA ASP A 608 5.90 -13.14 22.49
C ASP A 608 5.29 -13.50 21.14
N LYS A 609 3.95 -13.52 21.05
CA LYS A 609 3.20 -13.83 19.84
C LYS A 609 3.42 -12.76 18.76
N TYR A 610 3.67 -13.18 17.51
CA TYR A 610 3.67 -12.27 16.37
C TYR A 610 2.28 -11.66 16.17
N CYS A 611 2.22 -10.34 16.09
CA CYS A 611 0.96 -9.60 15.99
C CYS A 611 1.18 -8.26 15.25
N SER A 612 0.09 -7.62 14.87
CA SER A 612 0.15 -6.36 14.12
C SER A 612 -0.97 -5.40 14.48
N SER A 613 -0.94 -4.21 13.87
CA SER A 613 -2.02 -3.22 13.97
C SER A 613 -3.40 -3.77 13.62
N LEU A 614 -3.49 -4.82 12.79
CA LEU A 614 -4.74 -5.51 12.43
C LEU A 614 -5.42 -6.18 13.64
N ASP A 615 -4.64 -6.57 14.63
CA ASP A 615 -5.05 -7.35 15.80
C ASP A 615 -5.47 -6.48 17.00
N VAL A 616 -5.26 -5.16 16.92
CA VAL A 616 -5.49 -4.23 18.05
C VAL A 616 -6.98 -4.17 18.40
N MET A 617 -7.85 -3.95 17.40
CA MET A 617 -9.30 -3.83 17.64
C MET A 617 -9.89 -5.09 18.27
N PRO A 618 -9.71 -6.32 17.74
CA PRO A 618 -10.26 -7.52 18.37
C PRO A 618 -9.65 -7.79 19.75
N THR A 619 -8.37 -7.46 20.00
CA THR A 619 -7.75 -7.59 21.32
C THR A 619 -8.41 -6.66 22.34
N LEU A 620 -8.65 -5.40 21.97
CA LEU A 620 -9.34 -4.46 22.85
C LEU A 620 -10.80 -4.86 23.07
N SER A 621 -11.47 -5.36 22.03
CA SER A 621 -12.84 -5.87 22.18
C SER A 621 -12.90 -7.03 23.18
N ASN A 622 -11.98 -7.99 23.12
CA ASN A 622 -11.87 -9.08 24.08
C ASN A 622 -11.57 -8.56 25.50
N LEU A 623 -10.56 -7.69 25.65
CA LEU A 623 -10.16 -7.15 26.96
C LEU A 623 -11.26 -6.36 27.66
N PHE A 624 -12.10 -5.66 26.90
CA PHE A 624 -13.24 -4.91 27.46
C PHE A 624 -14.54 -5.72 27.53
N GLY A 625 -14.55 -6.97 27.07
CA GLY A 625 -15.74 -7.83 27.08
C GLY A 625 -16.83 -7.36 26.11
N LEU A 626 -16.42 -6.76 24.98
CA LEU A 626 -17.35 -6.22 23.98
C LEU A 626 -17.81 -7.31 23.01
N ASP A 627 -19.05 -7.18 22.53
CA ASP A 627 -19.64 -8.13 21.59
C ASP A 627 -19.16 -7.91 20.15
N TYR A 628 -18.50 -8.92 19.56
CA TYR A 628 -18.12 -8.95 18.16
C TYR A 628 -18.09 -10.38 17.60
N ASP A 629 -18.07 -10.53 16.28
CA ASP A 629 -17.90 -11.82 15.62
C ASP A 629 -16.52 -11.90 14.98
N SER A 630 -15.63 -12.69 15.58
CA SER A 630 -14.24 -12.83 15.14
C SER A 630 -14.10 -13.44 13.74
N ARG A 631 -15.10 -14.17 13.26
CA ARG A 631 -15.13 -14.70 11.90
C ARG A 631 -15.24 -13.60 10.85
N LEU A 632 -15.84 -12.45 11.20
CA LEU A 632 -16.09 -11.31 10.33
C LEU A 632 -14.97 -10.25 10.33
N ILE A 633 -13.86 -10.51 11.04
CA ILE A 633 -12.73 -9.59 11.20
C ILE A 633 -11.46 -10.26 10.66
N MET A 634 -10.54 -9.49 10.11
CA MET A 634 -9.30 -10.04 9.50
C MET A 634 -8.17 -10.26 10.50
N GLY A 635 -8.13 -9.46 11.57
CA GLY A 635 -7.23 -9.66 12.71
C GLY A 635 -7.77 -10.68 13.72
N SER A 636 -6.98 -10.97 14.73
CA SER A 636 -7.37 -11.85 15.85
C SER A 636 -6.96 -11.25 17.19
N ASP A 637 -7.62 -11.65 18.27
CA ASP A 637 -7.17 -11.29 19.61
C ASP A 637 -5.76 -11.83 19.87
N ILE A 638 -4.82 -10.95 20.16
CA ILE A 638 -3.41 -11.29 20.38
C ILE A 638 -3.27 -12.22 21.61
N LEU A 639 -4.13 -12.07 22.60
CA LEU A 639 -4.08 -12.83 23.86
C LEU A 639 -4.77 -14.19 23.78
N SER A 640 -5.41 -14.49 22.64
CA SER A 640 -6.05 -15.78 22.37
C SER A 640 -5.02 -16.84 21.93
N PRO A 641 -5.36 -18.12 21.98
CA PRO A 641 -4.53 -19.19 21.43
C PRO A 641 -4.57 -19.29 19.90
N ALA A 642 -5.31 -18.42 19.19
CA ALA A 642 -5.36 -18.40 17.73
C ALA A 642 -3.96 -18.22 17.12
N ASP A 643 -3.70 -18.87 15.99
CA ASP A 643 -2.40 -18.78 15.31
C ASP A 643 -2.07 -17.35 14.90
N PRO A 644 -0.82 -16.90 15.08
CA PRO A 644 -0.39 -15.58 14.69
C PRO A 644 -0.35 -15.42 13.16
N LEU A 645 -0.77 -14.25 12.67
CA LEU A 645 -0.65 -13.91 11.24
C LEU A 645 -0.52 -12.40 11.05
N VAL A 646 0.70 -11.94 10.77
CA VAL A 646 1.01 -10.56 10.36
C VAL A 646 0.98 -10.49 8.84
N ILE A 647 0.16 -9.64 8.26
CA ILE A 647 -0.01 -9.48 6.81
C ILE A 647 0.55 -8.11 6.38
N PHE A 648 1.35 -8.09 5.31
CA PHE A 648 1.90 -6.88 4.71
C PHE A 648 1.19 -6.56 3.37
N ALA A 649 1.21 -5.29 2.98
CA ALA A 649 0.49 -4.80 1.80
C ALA A 649 0.87 -5.50 0.47
N ASN A 650 2.05 -6.10 0.39
CA ASN A 650 2.54 -6.85 -0.75
C ASN A 650 2.26 -8.37 -0.67
N TYR A 651 1.37 -8.82 0.23
CA TYR A 651 1.07 -10.23 0.52
C TYR A 651 2.22 -11.03 1.16
N SER A 652 3.31 -10.38 1.56
CA SER A 652 4.26 -11.01 2.49
C SER A 652 3.58 -11.19 3.84
N PHE A 653 4.00 -12.20 4.61
CA PHE A 653 3.42 -12.44 5.93
C PHE A 653 4.41 -13.09 6.89
N ILE A 654 4.12 -12.96 8.19
CA ILE A 654 4.79 -13.67 9.28
C ILE A 654 3.73 -14.48 10.03
N ASN A 655 4.04 -15.72 10.38
CA ASN A 655 3.19 -16.57 11.22
C ASN A 655 4.00 -17.37 12.25
N GLY A 656 3.35 -18.27 12.99
CA GLY A 656 4.00 -19.12 13.99
C GLY A 656 5.01 -20.12 13.43
N VAL A 657 4.96 -20.40 12.12
CA VAL A 657 5.82 -21.40 11.46
C VAL A 657 7.04 -20.76 10.80
N GLY A 658 6.89 -19.53 10.27
CA GLY A 658 7.94 -18.86 9.52
C GLY A 658 7.48 -17.52 8.94
N TYR A 659 8.16 -17.08 7.90
CA TYR A 659 7.79 -15.88 7.14
C TYR A 659 7.89 -16.12 5.63
N TYR A 660 6.96 -15.52 4.89
CA TYR A 660 6.91 -15.56 3.43
C TYR A 660 7.23 -14.19 2.86
N ASN A 661 8.20 -14.15 1.96
CA ASN A 661 8.57 -12.95 1.20
C ASN A 661 8.00 -13.08 -0.23
N SER A 662 6.96 -12.33 -0.54
CA SER A 662 6.30 -12.32 -1.85
C SER A 662 7.18 -11.76 -2.98
N ILE A 663 8.19 -10.95 -2.63
CA ILE A 663 9.14 -10.35 -3.60
C ILE A 663 10.08 -11.42 -4.16
N THR A 664 10.50 -12.36 -3.30
CA THR A 664 11.42 -13.45 -3.68
C THR A 664 10.70 -14.77 -3.92
N ASP A 665 9.39 -14.84 -3.63
CA ASP A 665 8.57 -16.06 -3.64
C ASP A 665 9.20 -17.18 -2.79
N GLN A 666 9.62 -16.82 -1.55
CA GLN A 666 10.31 -17.73 -0.64
C GLN A 666 9.67 -17.73 0.74
N PHE A 667 9.42 -18.93 1.27
CA PHE A 667 9.05 -19.14 2.65
C PHE A 667 10.27 -19.63 3.46
N THR A 668 10.53 -19.01 4.60
CA THR A 668 11.60 -19.40 5.52
C THR A 668 10.97 -19.83 6.84
N ARG A 669 11.27 -21.08 7.27
CA ARG A 669 10.79 -21.61 8.55
C ARG A 669 11.68 -21.19 9.70
N TRP A 670 11.09 -20.94 10.86
CA TRP A 670 11.82 -20.59 12.10
C TRP A 670 12.74 -21.73 12.57
N ASP A 671 12.35 -22.99 12.35
CA ASP A 671 13.13 -24.18 12.74
C ASP A 671 14.26 -24.54 11.76
N GLY A 672 14.39 -23.80 10.64
CA GLY A 672 15.37 -24.04 9.58
C GLY A 672 15.07 -25.27 8.72
N GLY A 673 13.88 -25.85 8.84
CA GLY A 673 13.42 -26.98 8.02
C GLY A 673 13.08 -26.56 6.59
N GLU A 674 12.97 -27.56 5.69
CA GLU A 674 12.47 -27.31 4.34
C GLU A 674 10.96 -27.05 4.38
N PRO A 675 10.46 -26.00 3.70
CA PRO A 675 9.02 -25.73 3.65
C PRO A 675 8.30 -26.75 2.77
N ASP A 676 7.10 -27.18 3.18
CA ASP A 676 6.21 -27.95 2.32
C ASP A 676 5.51 -27.01 1.33
N PRO A 677 5.67 -27.22 0.00
CA PRO A 677 5.06 -26.33 -0.99
C PRO A 677 3.53 -26.27 -0.93
N GLU A 678 2.84 -27.34 -0.54
CA GLU A 678 1.37 -27.37 -0.42
C GLU A 678 0.93 -26.58 0.81
N GLU A 679 1.65 -26.68 1.94
CA GLU A 679 1.42 -25.88 3.15
C GLU A 679 1.64 -24.39 2.88
N VAL A 680 2.74 -24.03 2.21
CA VAL A 680 3.02 -22.64 1.84
C VAL A 680 1.93 -22.08 0.92
N ALA A 681 1.50 -22.86 -0.09
CA ALA A 681 0.43 -22.42 -0.99
C ALA A 681 -0.88 -22.19 -0.25
N ALA A 682 -1.22 -23.01 0.74
CA ALA A 682 -2.40 -22.84 1.58
C ALA A 682 -2.32 -21.55 2.43
N MET A 683 -1.15 -21.28 3.05
CA MET A 683 -0.93 -20.05 3.83
C MET A 683 -1.06 -18.78 2.95
N VAL A 684 -0.47 -18.79 1.75
CA VAL A 684 -0.57 -17.68 0.81
C VAL A 684 -2.02 -17.47 0.35
N ALA A 685 -2.76 -18.57 0.11
CA ALA A 685 -4.19 -18.51 -0.25
C ALA A 685 -5.04 -17.91 0.88
N GLU A 686 -4.75 -18.21 2.15
CA GLU A 686 -5.43 -17.62 3.29
C GLU A 686 -5.20 -16.10 3.33
N VAL A 687 -3.96 -15.63 3.13
CA VAL A 687 -3.66 -14.19 3.06
C VAL A 687 -4.42 -13.52 1.92
N GLN A 688 -4.46 -14.13 0.72
CA GLN A 688 -5.23 -13.62 -0.40
C GLN A 688 -6.73 -13.53 -0.11
N ASN A 689 -7.28 -14.55 0.51
CA ASN A 689 -8.69 -14.57 0.89
C ASN A 689 -9.01 -13.48 1.91
N ARG A 690 -8.16 -13.27 2.93
CA ARG A 690 -8.36 -12.18 3.89
C ARG A 690 -8.36 -10.80 3.22
N VAL A 691 -7.43 -10.56 2.30
CA VAL A 691 -7.39 -9.32 1.52
C VAL A 691 -8.65 -9.14 0.67
N ALA A 692 -9.05 -10.19 -0.07
CA ALA A 692 -10.19 -10.15 -0.97
C ALA A 692 -11.52 -9.98 -0.21
N TYR A 693 -11.75 -10.76 0.85
CA TYR A 693 -13.00 -10.68 1.62
C TYR A 693 -13.06 -9.45 2.52
N SER A 694 -11.92 -8.88 2.95
CA SER A 694 -11.89 -7.55 3.55
C SER A 694 -12.40 -6.47 2.58
N GLY A 695 -11.94 -6.54 1.33
CA GLY A 695 -12.46 -5.68 0.25
C GLY A 695 -13.96 -5.88 0.00
N ALA A 696 -14.44 -7.12 0.01
CA ALA A 696 -15.85 -7.44 -0.16
C ALA A 696 -16.73 -6.86 0.96
N ILE A 697 -16.27 -6.89 2.22
CA ILE A 697 -16.98 -6.22 3.35
C ILE A 697 -17.21 -4.75 3.03
N LEU A 698 -16.17 -4.06 2.55
CA LEU A 698 -16.23 -2.64 2.22
C LEU A 698 -17.16 -2.36 1.02
N ASP A 699 -17.05 -3.15 -0.05
CA ASP A 699 -17.77 -2.91 -1.30
C ASP A 699 -19.26 -3.18 -1.21
N THR A 700 -19.69 -4.12 -0.36
CA THR A 700 -21.06 -4.62 -0.31
C THR A 700 -21.83 -4.19 0.94
N ASP A 701 -21.21 -3.38 1.81
CA ASP A 701 -21.77 -3.10 3.15
C ASP A 701 -22.15 -4.39 3.90
N TYR A 702 -21.26 -5.39 3.84
CA TYR A 702 -21.50 -6.78 4.23
C TYR A 702 -22.02 -6.93 5.64
N TYR A 703 -21.55 -6.12 6.58
CA TYR A 703 -22.01 -6.17 7.96
C TYR A 703 -23.47 -5.81 8.10
N ARG A 704 -23.96 -4.84 7.33
CA ARG A 704 -25.41 -4.49 7.32
C ARG A 704 -26.23 -5.68 6.87
N LEU A 705 -25.84 -6.28 5.73
CA LEU A 705 -26.53 -7.43 5.15
C LEU A 705 -26.61 -8.60 6.13
N VAL A 706 -25.50 -8.99 6.75
CA VAL A 706 -25.42 -10.15 7.63
C VAL A 706 -26.13 -9.92 8.97
N LEU A 707 -25.98 -8.73 9.57
CA LEU A 707 -26.53 -8.43 10.89
C LEU A 707 -28.02 -8.01 10.83
N GLU A 708 -28.50 -7.47 9.72
CA GLU A 708 -29.94 -7.28 9.49
C GLU A 708 -30.68 -8.63 9.48
N HIS A 709 -30.12 -9.64 8.80
CA HIS A 709 -30.68 -11.00 8.82
C HIS A 709 -30.68 -11.62 10.22
N ALA A 710 -29.67 -11.32 11.03
CA ALA A 710 -29.62 -11.75 12.43
C ALA A 710 -30.53 -10.93 13.36
N GLY A 711 -31.22 -9.90 12.85
CA GLY A 711 -32.06 -8.99 13.64
C GLY A 711 -31.25 -8.09 14.60
N MET A 712 -29.95 -7.87 14.29
CA MET A 712 -29.00 -7.16 15.14
C MET A 712 -28.55 -5.81 14.55
N ALA A 713 -28.91 -5.49 13.31
CA ALA A 713 -28.61 -4.18 12.76
C ALA A 713 -29.45 -3.12 13.49
N GLY A 714 -28.77 -2.25 14.24
CA GLY A 714 -29.35 -1.04 14.80
C GLY A 714 -29.54 0.05 13.72
N PRO A 715 -30.33 1.10 14.05
CA PRO A 715 -30.51 2.23 13.13
C PRO A 715 -29.19 2.96 12.83
#